data_099c494c788b01544fa7ba0f45e0a7fd
#
_entry.id   099c494c788b01544fa7ba0f45e0a7fd
#
_cell.length_a   1.000
_cell.length_b   1.000
_cell.length_c   1.000
_cell.angle_alpha   90.00
_cell.angle_beta   90.00
_cell.angle_gamma   90.00
#
_symmetry.space_group_name_H-M   'P 1'
#
loop_
_entity.id
_entity.type
_entity.pdbx_description
1 polymer ?
#
loop_
_entity_poly.entity_id
_entity_poly.type
_entity_poly.pdbx_seq_one_letter_code
_entity_poly.pdbx_strand_id
1 'polypeptide(L)'
;MKVSYNWLKQYINCDLSAEEIAKKLTGTGLEVEDLTPYESIKGALKGVVVGKVIYCVDHPNSDHLHITKVDVGAEEPLNIVCGAPNVAEGQKVLVATIGTELHNGNESFTIKKGKIRGEVSEGMICAEDELQIGESHDGIMVLPEDYEVGKPASYYFPVEQDTTIEIGLTANRSDATSHIGVNRDLVAALNYQEKTDKYHLVIPSVDDFKVENTNNDIEVVVEDTKACPRYSGVTVSGVKVGPSPKWLKHRLEAIGLRSINNIVDISNYVLMETGQPLHTFDADKIKGKKVVVKCLEEGTKFVTLDGVERKLSNTNLMICNAEEPMCIAGVFGGAESGVTESTTNVFIESAYFNPTSVRKTSKYHGLQTDASFRFERGCDPNMTLYALKRAALLIKELAGGTISSEIKDVINGDFTPVRVELKFTYLNKIAGQEIEKDIAVNILKNLDCKVVELTDESVTVDVPTCKVDVYRPADLVEEILRIYGYDNIAIPEKINATLNVVAKPDPEKLKRNVSIMLASNGFYEIMNNSLTKEAYTKEMDSFDENRNVKILNPLSSDLNVLRQSLLFGGLKSIENNHNHKIFDIKFFEFGNTYFYDADKKQEGISLSPYTEIYNLDLFITGKDKEELWSNKPQNVDFYELKKYVLGILHKLNIDVEKLETSEGNVKHYEYSLVYSLNGMELCTLGKINQKTLKLFDLKREVYHATMNWDNLLKANKDAKAVRYEPLPKFPAVRRDLALILDKNVNFEQVKNVAFTAENKILTSVSLFDIYTGDKIPEGKKQYALSFILMDTQKTLTDKVIEKTMAKIQSAIEQQLKATLR
;
A
#
# COMPACT_ATOMS: atom_id res chain seq x y z
N MET A 1 5.46 10.55 -11.41
CA MET A 1 6.11 10.93 -12.69
C MET A 1 6.07 12.43 -12.84
N LYS A 2 7.24 13.07 -13.08
CA LYS A 2 7.27 14.53 -13.32
C LYS A 2 7.43 14.80 -14.80
N VAL A 3 6.63 15.72 -15.34
CA VAL A 3 6.69 16.18 -16.72
C VAL A 3 6.73 17.69 -16.77
N SER A 4 7.46 18.25 -17.72
CA SER A 4 7.55 19.69 -17.97
C SER A 4 6.43 20.12 -18.91
N TYR A 5 5.70 21.15 -18.55
CA TYR A 5 4.67 21.75 -19.41
C TYR A 5 5.23 22.24 -20.74
N ASN A 6 6.35 22.97 -20.72
CA ASN A 6 7.00 23.47 -21.94
C ASN A 6 7.51 22.34 -22.84
N TRP A 7 7.94 21.22 -22.26
CA TRP A 7 8.37 20.08 -23.00
C TRP A 7 7.19 19.30 -23.58
N LEU A 8 6.07 19.14 -22.85
CA LEU A 8 4.84 18.54 -23.37
C LEU A 8 4.34 19.27 -24.61
N LYS A 9 4.36 20.62 -24.61
CA LYS A 9 3.90 21.45 -25.74
C LYS A 9 4.70 21.26 -27.03
N GLN A 10 5.85 20.61 -27.01
CA GLN A 10 6.64 20.32 -28.22
C GLN A 10 6.04 19.17 -29.02
N TYR A 11 5.30 18.28 -28.37
CA TYR A 11 4.69 17.11 -29.02
C TYR A 11 3.22 17.30 -29.37
N ILE A 12 2.61 18.39 -28.93
CA ILE A 12 1.22 18.73 -29.24
C ILE A 12 1.07 20.22 -29.40
N ASN A 13 0.43 20.63 -30.52
CA ASN A 13 0.09 22.03 -30.76
C ASN A 13 -1.25 22.37 -30.10
N CYS A 14 -1.18 22.84 -28.83
CA CYS A 14 -2.35 23.32 -28.08
C CYS A 14 -2.02 24.57 -27.26
N ASP A 15 -3.04 25.45 -27.10
CA ASP A 15 -2.91 26.72 -26.36
C ASP A 15 -3.40 26.64 -24.92
N LEU A 16 -3.58 25.44 -24.38
CA LEU A 16 -4.05 25.23 -23.02
C LEU A 16 -2.98 25.60 -21.99
N SER A 17 -3.41 26.10 -20.82
CA SER A 17 -2.55 26.35 -19.66
C SER A 17 -2.16 25.02 -18.98
N ALA A 18 -1.17 25.09 -18.07
CA ALA A 18 -0.75 23.93 -17.29
C ALA A 18 -1.90 23.36 -16.43
N GLU A 19 -2.73 24.25 -15.85
CA GLU A 19 -3.89 23.88 -15.02
C GLU A 19 -4.98 23.20 -15.85
N GLU A 20 -5.23 23.68 -17.08
CA GLU A 20 -6.19 23.06 -18.00
C GLU A 20 -5.72 21.68 -18.44
N ILE A 21 -4.43 21.52 -18.76
CA ILE A 21 -3.82 20.23 -19.10
C ILE A 21 -3.92 19.28 -17.90
N ALA A 22 -3.61 19.74 -16.70
CA ALA A 22 -3.68 18.94 -15.47
C ALA A 22 -5.09 18.40 -15.23
N LYS A 23 -6.12 19.23 -15.37
CA LYS A 23 -7.51 18.82 -15.26
C LYS A 23 -7.90 17.76 -16.29
N LYS A 24 -7.44 17.93 -17.55
CA LYS A 24 -7.74 16.95 -18.61
C LYS A 24 -7.04 15.62 -18.38
N LEU A 25 -5.77 15.63 -17.99
CA LEU A 25 -4.99 14.43 -17.65
C LEU A 25 -5.62 13.66 -16.49
N THR A 26 -5.98 14.34 -15.41
CA THR A 26 -6.69 13.72 -14.28
C THR A 26 -7.98 13.04 -14.75
N GLY A 27 -8.74 13.67 -15.63
CA GLY A 27 -9.95 13.10 -16.22
C GLY A 27 -9.72 11.84 -17.07
N THR A 28 -8.49 11.61 -17.55
CA THR A 28 -8.11 10.38 -18.30
C THR A 28 -7.54 9.27 -17.40
N GLY A 29 -7.47 9.49 -16.08
CA GLY A 29 -6.85 8.56 -15.12
C GLY A 29 -5.35 8.78 -14.92
N LEU A 30 -4.78 9.87 -15.45
CA LEU A 30 -3.44 10.36 -15.12
C LEU A 30 -3.56 11.45 -14.05
N GLU A 31 -3.77 11.05 -12.80
CA GLU A 31 -4.02 11.96 -11.68
C GLU A 31 -2.86 12.92 -11.49
N VAL A 32 -3.12 14.23 -11.66
CA VAL A 32 -2.13 15.27 -11.37
C VAL A 32 -2.19 15.59 -9.88
N GLU A 33 -1.10 15.31 -9.19
CA GLU A 33 -0.95 15.48 -7.74
C GLU A 33 -0.47 16.88 -7.37
N ASP A 34 0.39 17.49 -8.21
CA ASP A 34 0.94 18.84 -7.96
C ASP A 34 1.32 19.57 -9.25
N LEU A 35 1.29 20.91 -9.16
CA LEU A 35 1.77 21.84 -10.17
C LEU A 35 2.79 22.78 -9.53
N THR A 36 4.07 22.57 -9.82
CA THR A 36 5.17 23.36 -9.23
C THR A 36 5.79 24.28 -10.27
N PRO A 37 5.81 25.61 -10.07
CA PRO A 37 6.55 26.51 -10.93
C PRO A 37 8.04 26.21 -10.92
N TYR A 38 8.67 26.19 -12.08
CA TYR A 38 10.12 26.08 -12.26
C TYR A 38 10.67 27.38 -12.84
N GLU A 39 11.77 27.88 -12.27
CA GLU A 39 12.57 28.98 -12.79
C GLU A 39 14.02 28.52 -12.87
N SER A 40 14.67 28.70 -14.04
CA SER A 40 16.07 28.31 -14.24
C SER A 40 17.04 29.07 -13.31
N ILE A 41 16.61 30.24 -12.83
CA ILE A 41 17.26 31.03 -11.78
C ILE A 41 16.15 31.37 -10.78
N LYS A 42 16.26 30.92 -9.53
CA LYS A 42 15.25 31.16 -8.50
C LYS A 42 15.08 32.68 -8.24
N GLY A 43 13.83 33.14 -8.19
CA GLY A 43 13.49 34.56 -8.03
C GLY A 43 13.57 35.33 -9.34
N ALA A 44 13.86 34.68 -10.47
CA ALA A 44 13.88 35.28 -11.82
C ALA A 44 14.70 36.57 -11.94
N LEU A 45 15.73 36.77 -11.13
CA LEU A 45 16.56 37.96 -11.05
C LEU A 45 15.76 39.27 -10.79
N LYS A 46 14.57 39.15 -10.18
CA LYS A 46 13.73 40.29 -9.85
C LYS A 46 14.45 41.20 -8.88
N GLY A 47 14.58 42.53 -9.23
CA GLY A 47 15.29 43.49 -8.42
C GLY A 47 16.80 43.53 -8.63
N VAL A 48 17.34 42.64 -9.48
CA VAL A 48 18.75 42.69 -9.90
C VAL A 48 18.87 43.51 -11.16
N VAL A 49 19.74 44.55 -11.15
CA VAL A 49 19.93 45.49 -12.27
C VAL A 49 21.41 45.64 -12.62
N VAL A 50 21.67 46.09 -13.83
CA VAL A 50 23.04 46.48 -14.24
C VAL A 50 23.38 47.84 -13.59
N GLY A 51 24.49 47.86 -12.82
CA GLY A 51 25.03 49.10 -12.23
C GLY A 51 26.42 49.44 -12.77
N LYS A 52 26.82 50.68 -12.65
CA LYS A 52 28.19 51.15 -12.91
C LYS A 52 28.81 51.66 -11.63
N VAL A 53 29.95 51.17 -11.26
CA VAL A 53 30.71 51.65 -10.11
C VAL A 53 31.35 53.00 -10.50
N ILE A 54 30.80 54.10 -9.95
CA ILE A 54 31.26 55.44 -10.23
C ILE A 54 32.26 55.98 -9.18
N TYR A 55 32.44 55.26 -8.07
CA TYR A 55 33.39 55.57 -7.02
C TYR A 55 33.71 54.30 -6.24
N CYS A 56 35.02 54.10 -5.93
CA CYS A 56 35.48 52.96 -5.17
C CYS A 56 36.70 53.33 -4.34
N VAL A 57 36.63 53.17 -3.01
CA VAL A 57 37.75 53.42 -2.09
C VAL A 57 37.78 52.36 -0.99
N ASP A 58 38.96 52.18 -0.38
CA ASP A 58 39.12 51.27 0.74
C ASP A 58 38.31 51.73 1.96
N HIS A 59 37.73 50.75 2.68
CA HIS A 59 36.93 51.04 3.87
C HIS A 59 37.85 51.42 5.04
N PRO A 60 37.63 52.57 5.73
CA PRO A 60 38.56 53.09 6.74
C PRO A 60 38.75 52.17 7.96
N ASN A 61 37.76 51.29 8.23
CA ASN A 61 37.78 50.39 9.36
C ASN A 61 37.83 48.89 8.95
N SER A 62 38.36 48.60 7.76
CA SER A 62 38.46 47.20 7.26
C SER A 62 39.61 47.11 6.23
N ASP A 63 40.28 45.98 6.22
CA ASP A 63 41.39 45.65 5.33
C ASP A 63 40.98 44.89 4.04
N HIS A 64 39.69 44.58 3.93
CA HIS A 64 39.12 43.80 2.82
C HIS A 64 37.78 44.34 2.30
N LEU A 65 37.25 45.43 2.87
CA LEU A 65 36.00 46.04 2.40
C LEU A 65 36.27 47.30 1.59
N HIS A 66 35.42 47.58 0.60
CA HIS A 66 35.43 48.76 -0.21
C HIS A 66 34.11 49.51 -0.08
N ILE A 67 34.17 50.85 0.00
CA ILE A 67 33.01 51.70 -0.08
C ILE A 67 32.82 52.07 -1.53
N THR A 68 31.66 51.75 -2.10
CA THR A 68 31.38 52.05 -3.51
C THR A 68 30.14 52.93 -3.62
N LYS A 69 30.10 53.76 -4.69
CA LYS A 69 28.87 54.37 -5.19
C LYS A 69 28.58 53.78 -6.55
N VAL A 70 27.38 53.24 -6.70
CA VAL A 70 26.98 52.54 -7.91
C VAL A 70 25.77 53.22 -8.53
N ASP A 71 25.91 53.66 -9.73
CA ASP A 71 24.83 54.16 -10.55
C ASP A 71 24.03 52.95 -11.08
N VAL A 72 22.76 52.87 -10.72
CA VAL A 72 21.82 51.84 -11.14
C VAL A 72 20.72 52.36 -12.04
N GLY A 73 20.90 53.57 -12.63
CA GLY A 73 19.92 54.24 -13.45
C GLY A 73 18.77 54.89 -12.68
N ALA A 74 18.95 55.09 -11.35
CA ALA A 74 18.05 55.85 -10.48
C ALA A 74 18.47 57.32 -10.38
N GLU A 75 17.64 58.15 -9.72
CA GLU A 75 17.97 59.57 -9.54
C GLU A 75 19.25 59.80 -8.72
N GLU A 76 19.53 58.93 -7.74
CA GLU A 76 20.74 58.98 -6.92
C GLU A 76 21.46 57.61 -6.96
N PRO A 77 22.81 57.60 -7.01
CA PRO A 77 23.60 56.39 -6.95
C PRO A 77 23.49 55.72 -5.57
N LEU A 78 23.48 54.37 -5.52
CA LEU A 78 23.44 53.61 -4.31
C LEU A 78 24.79 53.53 -3.62
N ASN A 79 24.83 53.74 -2.31
CA ASN A 79 25.99 53.44 -1.50
C ASN A 79 26.01 51.93 -1.18
N ILE A 80 27.06 51.23 -1.55
CA ILE A 80 27.20 49.79 -1.30
C ILE A 80 28.58 49.49 -0.73
N VAL A 81 28.61 48.78 0.37
CA VAL A 81 29.85 48.23 0.92
C VAL A 81 30.08 46.84 0.30
N CYS A 82 31.21 46.69 -0.40
CA CYS A 82 31.52 45.45 -1.11
C CYS A 82 32.78 44.79 -0.49
N GLY A 83 32.75 43.47 -0.32
CA GLY A 83 33.86 42.67 0.19
C GLY A 83 34.68 41.96 -0.88
N ALA A 84 34.31 42.12 -2.12
CA ALA A 84 35.00 41.42 -3.21
C ALA A 84 36.33 42.08 -3.58
N PRO A 85 37.41 41.32 -3.74
CA PRO A 85 38.76 41.89 -4.02
C PRO A 85 38.90 42.46 -5.42
N ASN A 86 37.99 42.14 -6.34
CA ASN A 86 38.07 42.56 -7.75
C ASN A 86 37.16 43.78 -8.06
N VAL A 87 36.52 44.41 -7.08
CA VAL A 87 35.71 45.62 -7.31
C VAL A 87 36.58 46.82 -7.59
N ALA A 88 36.27 47.57 -8.66
CA ALA A 88 37.00 48.78 -9.03
C ALA A 88 36.08 49.84 -9.66
N GLU A 89 36.49 51.09 -9.60
CA GLU A 89 35.82 52.22 -10.27
C GLU A 89 35.78 52.00 -11.79
N GLY A 90 34.66 52.33 -12.41
CA GLY A 90 34.42 52.22 -13.87
C GLY A 90 33.76 50.93 -14.29
N GLN A 91 33.82 49.86 -13.48
CA GLN A 91 33.25 48.56 -13.83
C GLN A 91 31.73 48.60 -13.91
N LYS A 92 31.17 47.84 -14.86
CA LYS A 92 29.75 47.45 -14.88
C LYS A 92 29.56 46.13 -14.14
N VAL A 93 28.54 46.07 -13.26
CA VAL A 93 28.31 44.99 -12.31
C VAL A 93 26.84 44.69 -12.18
N LEU A 94 26.48 43.52 -11.63
CA LEU A 94 25.09 43.20 -11.24
C LEU A 94 24.86 43.62 -9.79
N VAL A 95 23.77 44.36 -9.58
CA VAL A 95 23.38 44.92 -8.27
C VAL A 95 22.01 44.43 -7.87
N ALA A 96 21.96 43.74 -6.76
CA ALA A 96 20.71 43.42 -6.07
C ALA A 96 20.30 44.67 -5.23
N THR A 97 19.17 45.29 -5.59
CA THR A 97 18.61 46.46 -4.93
C THR A 97 17.85 46.08 -3.65
N ILE A 98 17.50 47.08 -2.81
CA ILE A 98 16.73 46.84 -1.58
C ILE A 98 15.40 46.15 -1.94
N GLY A 99 15.06 45.10 -1.21
CA GLY A 99 13.86 44.29 -1.44
C GLY A 99 14.06 43.08 -2.38
N THR A 100 15.24 43.00 -3.03
CA THR A 100 15.59 41.80 -3.83
C THR A 100 15.75 40.59 -2.93
N GLU A 101 15.11 39.47 -3.30
CA GLU A 101 15.29 38.20 -2.65
C GLU A 101 16.32 37.40 -3.44
N LEU A 102 17.42 37.04 -2.80
CA LEU A 102 18.46 36.16 -3.32
C LEU A 102 18.32 34.78 -2.70
N HIS A 103 18.66 33.74 -3.49
CA HIS A 103 18.50 32.33 -3.10
C HIS A 103 19.86 31.62 -3.09
N ASN A 104 20.15 30.91 -1.99
CA ASN A 104 21.30 30.02 -1.90
C ASN A 104 20.78 28.62 -1.57
N GLY A 105 20.68 27.77 -2.60
CA GLY A 105 20.08 26.47 -2.47
C GLY A 105 18.61 26.54 -2.04
N ASN A 106 18.29 26.11 -0.82
CA ASN A 106 16.93 26.15 -0.26
C ASN A 106 16.69 27.34 0.68
N GLU A 107 17.73 28.13 0.96
CA GLU A 107 17.63 29.32 1.81
C GLU A 107 17.45 30.56 0.95
N SER A 108 16.69 31.52 1.42
CA SER A 108 16.55 32.83 0.78
C SER A 108 16.81 33.92 1.79
N PHE A 109 17.36 35.05 1.30
CA PHE A 109 17.53 36.23 2.10
C PHE A 109 17.16 37.49 1.29
N THR A 110 16.55 38.46 1.95
CA THR A 110 16.14 39.70 1.31
C THR A 110 17.16 40.79 1.57
N ILE A 111 17.59 41.50 0.51
CA ILE A 111 18.49 42.64 0.62
C ILE A 111 17.78 43.79 1.34
N LYS A 112 18.39 44.26 2.43
CA LYS A 112 17.87 45.34 3.26
C LYS A 112 18.91 46.48 3.40
N LYS A 113 18.46 47.72 3.56
CA LYS A 113 19.32 48.80 3.94
C LYS A 113 19.95 48.48 5.29
N GLY A 114 21.27 48.51 5.34
CA GLY A 114 22.04 48.17 6.53
C GLY A 114 23.23 49.08 6.76
N LYS A 115 23.93 48.90 7.90
CA LYS A 115 25.21 49.52 8.19
C LYS A 115 26.26 48.42 8.35
N ILE A 116 27.35 48.51 7.57
CA ILE A 116 28.47 47.58 7.61
C ILE A 116 29.69 48.34 8.12
N ARG A 117 30.16 48.03 9.32
CA ARG A 117 31.26 48.70 10.03
C ARG A 117 31.15 50.23 10.09
N GLY A 118 29.91 50.74 10.16
CA GLY A 118 29.61 52.17 10.29
C GLY A 118 29.13 52.84 9.01
N GLU A 119 29.38 52.26 7.85
CA GLU A 119 28.98 52.78 6.54
C GLU A 119 27.66 52.19 6.08
N VAL A 120 26.85 53.00 5.38
CA VAL A 120 25.53 52.58 4.87
C VAL A 120 25.70 51.75 3.61
N SER A 121 24.98 50.58 3.56
CA SER A 121 24.88 49.79 2.33
C SER A 121 23.40 49.67 1.94
N GLU A 122 23.07 50.02 0.69
CA GLU A 122 21.72 50.14 0.12
C GLU A 122 21.49 49.11 -1.02
N GLY A 123 22.30 48.07 -1.05
CA GLY A 123 22.28 47.02 -2.05
C GLY A 123 23.45 46.09 -1.88
N MET A 124 23.57 45.13 -2.80
CA MET A 124 24.66 44.19 -2.87
C MET A 124 25.15 44.04 -4.31
N ILE A 125 26.45 44.17 -4.52
CA ILE A 125 27.09 43.83 -5.80
C ILE A 125 27.33 42.32 -5.74
N CYS A 126 26.84 41.57 -6.74
CA CYS A 126 26.74 40.11 -6.67
C CYS A 126 27.83 39.43 -7.49
N ALA A 127 28.24 38.24 -7.01
CA ALA A 127 28.99 37.24 -7.74
C ALA A 127 28.09 36.41 -8.66
N GLU A 128 28.71 35.59 -9.53
CA GLU A 128 27.97 34.74 -10.45
C GLU A 128 27.15 33.67 -9.71
N ASP A 129 27.72 33.01 -8.72
CA ASP A 129 27.09 31.95 -7.94
C ASP A 129 25.97 32.46 -7.03
N GLU A 130 26.13 33.73 -6.49
CA GLU A 130 25.08 34.37 -5.68
C GLU A 130 23.81 34.67 -6.48
N LEU A 131 23.94 34.83 -7.80
CA LEU A 131 22.82 35.01 -8.73
C LEU A 131 22.43 33.74 -9.47
N GLN A 132 23.11 32.60 -9.21
CA GLN A 132 22.91 31.34 -9.92
C GLN A 132 23.06 31.47 -11.46
N ILE A 133 23.88 32.41 -11.91
CA ILE A 133 24.19 32.64 -13.35
C ILE A 133 25.43 31.86 -13.77
N GLY A 134 26.35 31.58 -12.86
CA GLY A 134 27.59 30.84 -13.04
C GLY A 134 28.05 30.18 -11.76
N GLU A 135 29.27 29.61 -11.76
CA GLU A 135 29.83 28.86 -10.63
C GLU A 135 30.95 29.59 -9.89
N SER A 136 31.41 30.75 -10.44
CA SER A 136 32.54 31.50 -9.85
C SER A 136 32.12 32.24 -8.60
N HIS A 137 32.95 32.07 -7.54
CA HIS A 137 32.88 32.80 -6.27
C HIS A 137 34.15 33.66 -6.05
N ASP A 138 34.99 33.82 -7.06
CA ASP A 138 36.29 34.49 -6.94
C ASP A 138 36.20 36.04 -6.84
N GLY A 139 34.97 36.55 -6.85
CA GLY A 139 34.67 37.99 -6.73
C GLY A 139 33.33 38.34 -7.41
N ILE A 140 33.08 39.64 -7.54
CA ILE A 140 31.88 40.13 -8.23
C ILE A 140 31.94 39.82 -9.74
N MET A 141 30.76 39.64 -10.34
CA MET A 141 30.62 39.51 -11.79
C MET A 141 30.82 40.86 -12.50
N VAL A 142 31.89 40.98 -13.25
CA VAL A 142 32.18 42.18 -14.07
C VAL A 142 31.58 42.01 -15.46
N LEU A 143 30.74 42.95 -15.85
CA LEU A 143 29.97 42.90 -17.09
C LEU A 143 30.71 43.60 -18.26
N PRO A 144 30.40 43.23 -19.52
CA PRO A 144 30.84 43.91 -20.72
C PRO A 144 30.43 45.38 -20.76
N GLU A 145 31.20 46.22 -21.40
CA GLU A 145 30.95 47.68 -21.50
C GLU A 145 29.68 48.07 -22.27
N ASP A 146 29.15 47.18 -23.11
CA ASP A 146 27.95 47.39 -23.92
C ASP A 146 26.63 47.20 -23.15
N TYR A 147 26.69 46.66 -21.89
CA TYR A 147 25.49 46.49 -21.07
C TYR A 147 25.00 47.87 -20.57
N GLU A 148 23.70 48.12 -20.70
CA GLU A 148 23.05 49.40 -20.33
C GLU A 148 22.80 49.47 -18.82
N VAL A 149 23.26 50.53 -18.19
CA VAL A 149 23.01 50.80 -16.76
C VAL A 149 21.50 50.97 -16.49
N GLY A 150 21.02 50.37 -15.41
CA GLY A 150 19.61 50.38 -15.02
C GLY A 150 18.74 49.34 -15.68
N LYS A 151 19.24 48.61 -16.69
CA LYS A 151 18.52 47.48 -17.27
C LYS A 151 18.41 46.34 -16.28
N PRO A 152 17.26 45.66 -16.19
CA PRO A 152 17.11 44.42 -15.42
C PRO A 152 18.13 43.35 -15.87
N ALA A 153 18.72 42.65 -14.93
CA ALA A 153 19.67 41.56 -15.24
C ALA A 153 19.05 40.48 -16.13
N SER A 154 17.75 40.20 -15.95
CA SER A 154 16.99 39.21 -16.77
C SER A 154 16.92 39.55 -18.27
N TYR A 155 17.23 40.80 -18.67
CA TYR A 155 17.34 41.18 -20.07
C TYR A 155 18.58 40.55 -20.74
N TYR A 156 19.70 40.48 -20.01
CA TYR A 156 20.96 39.90 -20.49
C TYR A 156 21.12 38.43 -20.12
N PHE A 157 20.48 38.02 -19.04
CA PHE A 157 20.46 36.65 -18.52
C PHE A 157 19.02 36.16 -18.52
N PRO A 158 18.52 35.66 -19.68
CA PRO A 158 17.13 35.22 -19.78
C PRO A 158 16.89 34.05 -18.86
N VAL A 159 15.84 34.17 -18.07
CA VAL A 159 15.38 33.13 -17.13
C VAL A 159 14.30 32.31 -17.80
N GLU A 160 14.53 31.02 -17.95
CA GLU A 160 13.49 30.13 -18.44
C GLU A 160 12.51 29.85 -17.30
N GLN A 161 11.22 29.96 -17.63
CA GLN A 161 10.10 29.63 -16.74
C GLN A 161 9.35 28.44 -17.30
N ASP A 162 8.98 27.51 -16.42
CA ASP A 162 8.22 26.32 -16.76
C ASP A 162 7.26 25.96 -15.63
N THR A 163 6.43 24.95 -15.82
CA THR A 163 5.61 24.34 -14.79
C THR A 163 5.84 22.83 -14.82
N THR A 164 6.28 22.32 -13.68
CA THR A 164 6.38 20.87 -13.47
C THR A 164 5.03 20.31 -13.09
N ILE A 165 4.54 19.34 -13.85
CA ILE A 165 3.31 18.60 -13.57
C ILE A 165 3.70 17.27 -12.95
N GLU A 166 3.31 17.03 -11.70
CA GLU A 166 3.54 15.75 -11.02
C GLU A 166 2.32 14.85 -11.19
N ILE A 167 2.53 13.67 -11.77
CA ILE A 167 1.47 12.71 -12.11
C ILE A 167 1.65 11.43 -11.29
N GLY A 168 0.63 11.05 -10.54
CA GLY A 168 0.52 9.76 -9.84
C GLY A 168 0.17 8.66 -10.83
N LEU A 169 1.15 7.82 -11.18
CA LEU A 169 0.93 6.72 -12.12
C LEU A 169 0.61 5.42 -11.39
N THR A 170 -0.49 4.78 -11.74
CA THR A 170 -0.78 3.41 -11.36
C THR A 170 0.15 2.43 -12.06
N ALA A 171 0.36 1.25 -11.48
CA ALA A 171 1.34 0.28 -11.98
C ALA A 171 1.07 -0.23 -13.40
N ASN A 172 -0.19 -0.20 -13.85
CA ASN A 172 -0.64 -0.60 -15.19
C ASN A 172 -0.45 0.48 -16.25
N ARG A 173 -0.06 1.70 -15.87
CA ARG A 173 0.10 2.83 -16.79
C ARG A 173 1.58 3.07 -17.15
N SER A 174 2.31 2.00 -17.47
CA SER A 174 3.70 2.11 -17.95
C SER A 174 3.82 2.85 -19.28
N ASP A 175 2.78 2.85 -20.10
CA ASP A 175 2.65 3.62 -21.34
C ASP A 175 2.77 5.14 -21.14
N ALA A 176 2.45 5.63 -19.95
CA ALA A 176 2.48 7.05 -19.58
C ALA A 176 3.73 7.47 -18.75
N THR A 177 4.78 6.64 -18.71
CA THR A 177 6.03 6.96 -17.98
C THR A 177 6.98 7.88 -18.75
N SER A 178 6.45 8.67 -19.70
CA SER A 178 7.21 9.56 -20.57
C SER A 178 6.36 10.76 -21.04
N HIS A 179 7.03 11.81 -21.55
CA HIS A 179 6.35 12.96 -22.13
C HIS A 179 5.50 12.58 -23.36
N ILE A 180 6.02 11.69 -24.21
CA ILE A 180 5.27 11.18 -25.39
C ILE A 180 4.05 10.37 -24.92
N GLY A 181 4.20 9.52 -23.93
CA GLY A 181 3.10 8.71 -23.39
C GLY A 181 1.98 9.53 -22.77
N VAL A 182 2.33 10.55 -21.97
CA VAL A 182 1.34 11.50 -21.41
C VAL A 182 0.62 12.28 -22.49
N ASN A 183 1.35 12.73 -23.53
CA ASN A 183 0.74 13.45 -24.66
C ASN A 183 -0.21 12.57 -25.50
N ARG A 184 0.03 11.26 -25.59
CA ARG A 184 -0.89 10.34 -26.28
C ARG A 184 -2.29 10.38 -25.65
N ASP A 185 -2.36 10.33 -24.32
CA ASP A 185 -3.62 10.46 -23.60
C ASP A 185 -4.24 11.84 -23.75
N LEU A 186 -3.42 12.89 -23.68
CA LEU A 186 -3.88 14.26 -23.85
C LEU A 186 -4.49 14.49 -25.25
N VAL A 187 -3.84 14.00 -26.30
CA VAL A 187 -4.37 14.05 -27.69
C VAL A 187 -5.72 13.35 -27.79
N ALA A 188 -5.82 12.14 -27.25
CA ALA A 188 -7.07 11.37 -27.27
C ALA A 188 -8.21 12.09 -26.53
N ALA A 189 -7.91 12.66 -25.36
CA ALA A 189 -8.88 13.42 -24.58
C ALA A 189 -9.34 14.69 -25.28
N LEU A 190 -8.43 15.45 -25.89
CA LEU A 190 -8.74 16.69 -26.57
C LEU A 190 -9.58 16.44 -27.82
N ASN A 191 -9.19 15.47 -28.66
CA ASN A 191 -9.94 15.11 -29.86
C ASN A 191 -11.36 14.65 -29.53
N TYR A 192 -11.53 13.85 -28.48
CA TYR A 192 -12.85 13.41 -28.04
C TYR A 192 -13.70 14.57 -27.50
N GLN A 193 -13.17 15.41 -26.61
CA GLN A 193 -13.92 16.48 -25.95
C GLN A 193 -14.31 17.61 -26.91
N GLU A 194 -13.43 17.94 -27.86
CA GLU A 194 -13.69 18.99 -28.87
C GLU A 194 -14.35 18.43 -30.13
N LYS A 195 -14.60 17.11 -30.16
CA LYS A 195 -15.18 16.42 -31.35
C LYS A 195 -14.43 16.76 -32.65
N THR A 196 -13.13 16.60 -32.61
CA THR A 196 -12.21 16.99 -33.68
C THR A 196 -11.09 15.96 -33.83
N ASP A 197 -10.40 15.99 -34.96
CA ASP A 197 -9.18 15.21 -35.22
C ASP A 197 -7.98 16.14 -35.47
N LYS A 198 -8.02 17.38 -34.96
CA LYS A 198 -6.96 18.40 -35.23
C LYS A 198 -5.71 18.20 -34.41
N TYR A 199 -5.81 17.54 -33.25
CA TYR A 199 -4.66 17.30 -32.37
C TYR A 199 -3.96 16.01 -32.78
N HIS A 200 -2.65 16.11 -32.99
CA HIS A 200 -1.81 14.97 -33.36
C HIS A 200 -0.57 14.96 -32.49
N LEU A 201 -0.10 13.78 -32.14
CA LEU A 201 1.17 13.61 -31.48
C LEU A 201 2.31 13.77 -32.48
N VAL A 202 3.16 14.79 -32.28
CA VAL A 202 4.32 15.09 -33.14
C VAL A 202 5.56 14.45 -32.53
N ILE A 203 6.01 13.34 -33.10
CA ILE A 203 7.22 12.64 -32.63
C ILE A 203 8.41 13.10 -33.48
N PRO A 204 9.56 13.50 -32.88
CA PRO A 204 10.75 13.89 -33.62
C PRO A 204 11.23 12.80 -34.59
N SER A 205 11.50 13.15 -35.89
CA SER A 205 11.98 12.16 -36.83
C SER A 205 13.38 11.66 -36.50
N VAL A 206 13.64 10.40 -36.80
CA VAL A 206 14.94 9.75 -36.73
C VAL A 206 15.46 9.28 -38.10
N ASP A 207 14.86 9.78 -39.17
CA ASP A 207 15.16 9.39 -40.55
C ASP A 207 16.54 9.83 -41.01
N ASP A 208 17.10 10.86 -40.34
CA ASP A 208 18.45 11.36 -40.62
C ASP A 208 19.56 10.45 -40.06
N PHE A 209 19.17 9.37 -39.33
CA PHE A 209 20.13 8.42 -38.85
C PHE A 209 20.80 7.67 -40.02
N LYS A 210 22.12 7.82 -40.12
CA LYS A 210 22.94 7.15 -41.15
C LYS A 210 24.22 6.69 -40.55
N VAL A 211 24.61 5.43 -40.81
CA VAL A 211 25.93 4.90 -40.49
C VAL A 211 26.97 5.54 -41.41
N GLU A 212 27.98 6.17 -40.84
CA GLU A 212 28.99 6.93 -41.59
C GLU A 212 30.25 6.10 -41.85
N ASN A 213 30.55 5.17 -40.91
CA ASN A 213 31.63 4.19 -41.05
C ASN A 213 31.37 3.03 -40.08
N THR A 214 32.23 1.98 -40.17
CA THR A 214 32.16 0.78 -39.31
C THR A 214 33.50 0.52 -38.59
N ASN A 215 34.22 1.61 -38.25
CA ASN A 215 35.58 1.49 -37.67
C ASN A 215 35.56 1.07 -36.19
N ASN A 216 34.46 1.20 -35.51
CA ASN A 216 34.32 0.85 -34.10
C ASN A 216 33.13 -0.07 -33.86
N ASP A 217 33.13 -1.22 -34.55
CA ASP A 217 32.09 -2.24 -34.41
C ASP A 217 32.28 -3.03 -33.12
N ILE A 218 31.18 -3.19 -32.35
CA ILE A 218 31.13 -3.96 -31.10
C ILE A 218 30.14 -5.10 -31.28
N GLU A 219 30.60 -6.33 -31.06
CA GLU A 219 29.76 -7.52 -31.11
C GLU A 219 28.82 -7.56 -29.92
N VAL A 220 27.56 -7.95 -30.13
CA VAL A 220 26.58 -8.14 -29.06
C VAL A 220 26.10 -9.59 -29.01
N VAL A 221 26.22 -10.22 -27.86
CA VAL A 221 25.79 -11.60 -27.62
C VAL A 221 24.85 -11.63 -26.41
N VAL A 222 23.67 -12.17 -26.58
CA VAL A 222 22.72 -12.39 -25.50
C VAL A 222 22.64 -13.87 -25.16
N GLU A 223 23.22 -14.26 -24.02
CA GLU A 223 23.21 -15.65 -23.54
C GLU A 223 21.90 -15.98 -22.83
N ASP A 224 21.37 -15.06 -21.97
CA ASP A 224 20.07 -15.24 -21.34
C ASP A 224 18.97 -14.51 -22.12
N THR A 225 18.43 -15.21 -23.09
CA THR A 225 17.37 -14.69 -24.00
C THR A 225 16.01 -14.50 -23.30
N LYS A 226 15.79 -15.12 -22.14
CA LYS A 226 14.56 -14.96 -21.36
C LYS A 226 14.59 -13.69 -20.52
N ALA A 227 15.74 -13.39 -19.91
CA ALA A 227 15.92 -12.19 -19.13
C ALA A 227 16.14 -10.94 -19.99
N CYS A 228 16.74 -11.11 -21.19
CA CYS A 228 16.92 -10.05 -22.18
C CYS A 228 16.36 -10.48 -23.55
N PRO A 229 15.06 -10.31 -23.80
CA PRO A 229 14.43 -10.68 -25.06
C PRO A 229 14.83 -9.80 -26.25
N ARG A 230 15.30 -8.56 -26.03
CA ARG A 230 15.84 -7.69 -27.09
C ARG A 230 16.97 -6.82 -26.56
N TYR A 231 18.03 -6.72 -27.33
CA TYR A 231 19.17 -5.86 -27.05
C TYR A 231 19.62 -5.15 -28.31
N SER A 232 19.62 -3.81 -28.31
CA SER A 232 20.08 -3.01 -29.42
C SER A 232 21.23 -2.11 -28.98
N GLY A 233 22.21 -1.91 -29.85
CA GLY A 233 23.35 -1.04 -29.56
C GLY A 233 23.96 -0.42 -30.82
N VAL A 234 24.61 0.75 -30.66
CA VAL A 234 25.33 1.46 -31.72
C VAL A 234 26.51 2.25 -31.13
N THR A 235 27.58 2.40 -31.87
CA THR A 235 28.75 3.18 -31.45
C THR A 235 28.79 4.53 -32.14
N VAL A 236 29.08 5.59 -31.39
CA VAL A 236 29.41 6.95 -31.90
C VAL A 236 30.80 7.29 -31.47
N SER A 237 31.68 7.61 -32.45
CA SER A 237 33.10 7.87 -32.24
C SER A 237 33.48 9.33 -32.49
N GLY A 238 34.49 9.81 -31.80
CA GLY A 238 34.99 11.19 -31.91
C GLY A 238 34.11 12.20 -31.18
N VAL A 239 33.38 11.77 -30.13
CA VAL A 239 32.60 12.66 -29.31
C VAL A 239 33.45 13.51 -28.35
N LYS A 240 32.94 14.68 -27.98
CA LYS A 240 33.52 15.53 -26.96
C LYS A 240 32.56 15.61 -25.78
N VAL A 241 32.91 14.99 -24.66
CA VAL A 241 32.15 15.10 -23.41
C VAL A 241 32.38 16.49 -22.82
N GLY A 242 31.32 17.11 -22.39
CA GLY A 242 31.33 18.42 -21.78
C GLY A 242 29.96 18.82 -21.19
N PRO A 243 29.80 20.08 -20.73
CA PRO A 243 28.54 20.54 -20.18
C PRO A 243 27.41 20.52 -21.24
N SER A 244 26.23 20.20 -20.79
CA SER A 244 25.04 20.22 -21.65
C SER A 244 24.62 21.63 -22.04
N PRO A 245 24.04 21.83 -23.25
CA PRO A 245 23.46 23.11 -23.60
C PRO A 245 22.30 23.48 -22.66
N LYS A 246 22.12 24.79 -22.44
CA LYS A 246 21.15 25.33 -21.48
C LYS A 246 19.75 24.73 -21.62
N TRP A 247 19.23 24.59 -22.85
CA TRP A 247 17.90 24.04 -23.07
C TRP A 247 17.76 22.59 -22.56
N LEU A 248 18.77 21.75 -22.73
CA LEU A 248 18.76 20.35 -22.26
C LEU A 248 18.85 20.30 -20.74
N LYS A 249 19.78 21.08 -20.18
CA LYS A 249 19.93 21.20 -18.73
C LYS A 249 18.64 21.64 -18.06
N HIS A 250 18.02 22.74 -18.50
CA HIS A 250 16.80 23.29 -17.90
C HIS A 250 15.62 22.33 -18.00
N ARG A 251 15.45 21.58 -19.08
CA ARG A 251 14.40 20.57 -19.21
C ARG A 251 14.52 19.44 -18.20
N LEU A 252 15.74 18.95 -18.01
CA LEU A 252 15.99 17.91 -17.01
C LEU A 252 15.80 18.45 -15.59
N GLU A 253 16.31 19.64 -15.32
CA GLU A 253 16.16 20.28 -14.01
C GLU A 253 14.69 20.60 -13.68
N ALA A 254 13.89 21.01 -14.67
CA ALA A 254 12.46 21.26 -14.49
C ALA A 254 11.70 20.02 -14.00
N ILE A 255 12.15 18.83 -14.33
CA ILE A 255 11.54 17.55 -13.86
C ILE A 255 12.32 16.94 -12.68
N GLY A 256 13.27 17.68 -12.10
CA GLY A 256 14.02 17.31 -10.91
C GLY A 256 15.26 16.44 -11.16
N LEU A 257 15.73 16.32 -12.40
CA LEU A 257 16.96 15.60 -12.74
C LEU A 257 18.14 16.55 -12.77
N ARG A 258 19.23 16.17 -12.10
CA ARG A 258 20.48 16.94 -12.12
C ARG A 258 21.22 16.71 -13.45
N SER A 259 21.63 17.77 -14.10
CA SER A 259 22.53 17.72 -15.26
C SER A 259 23.93 17.25 -14.85
N ILE A 260 24.54 16.37 -15.64
CA ILE A 260 25.86 15.77 -15.40
C ILE A 260 26.82 16.14 -16.52
N ASN A 261 26.55 15.65 -17.71
CA ASN A 261 27.29 16.00 -18.93
C ASN A 261 26.41 15.72 -20.16
N ASN A 262 26.80 16.23 -21.34
CA ASN A 262 26.00 16.14 -22.54
C ASN A 262 25.61 14.70 -22.95
N ILE A 263 26.44 13.69 -22.69
CA ILE A 263 26.18 12.29 -23.07
C ILE A 263 25.14 11.67 -22.10
N VAL A 264 25.37 11.79 -20.80
CA VAL A 264 24.46 11.24 -19.77
C VAL A 264 23.11 11.96 -19.80
N ASP A 265 23.14 13.27 -19.99
CA ASP A 265 21.92 14.10 -20.05
C ASP A 265 21.08 13.77 -21.29
N ILE A 266 21.69 13.47 -22.44
CA ILE A 266 20.97 12.97 -23.62
C ILE A 266 20.29 11.63 -23.32
N SER A 267 20.97 10.69 -22.64
CA SER A 267 20.35 9.41 -22.29
C SER A 267 19.15 9.60 -21.34
N ASN A 268 19.29 10.48 -20.35
CA ASN A 268 18.19 10.85 -19.44
C ASN A 268 17.06 11.58 -20.18
N TYR A 269 17.39 12.47 -21.11
CA TYR A 269 16.40 13.17 -21.91
C TYR A 269 15.57 12.20 -22.74
N VAL A 270 16.21 11.29 -23.49
CA VAL A 270 15.50 10.30 -24.31
C VAL A 270 14.69 9.33 -23.46
N LEU A 271 15.18 8.94 -22.27
CA LEU A 271 14.43 8.16 -21.29
C LEU A 271 13.13 8.87 -20.92
N MET A 272 13.19 10.17 -20.57
CA MET A 272 12.01 10.94 -20.14
C MET A 272 11.11 11.37 -21.32
N GLU A 273 11.68 11.44 -22.53
CA GLU A 273 10.96 11.69 -23.77
C GLU A 273 10.09 10.49 -24.16
N THR A 274 10.67 9.28 -24.17
CA THR A 274 10.10 8.08 -24.81
C THR A 274 9.64 7.00 -23.84
N GLY A 275 10.14 7.00 -22.60
CA GLY A 275 9.94 5.93 -21.62
C GLY A 275 10.90 4.74 -21.79
N GLN A 276 11.84 4.81 -22.75
CA GLN A 276 12.85 3.78 -22.99
C GLN A 276 14.16 4.13 -22.27
N PRO A 277 14.57 3.35 -21.24
CA PRO A 277 15.85 3.56 -20.62
C PRO A 277 17.01 3.24 -21.57
N LEU A 278 18.01 4.10 -21.56
CA LEU A 278 19.25 3.95 -22.30
C LEU A 278 20.44 3.88 -21.33
N HIS A 279 21.50 3.19 -21.73
CA HIS A 279 22.79 3.26 -21.03
C HIS A 279 23.91 3.59 -22.02
N THR A 280 24.90 4.34 -21.54
CA THR A 280 26.05 4.76 -22.36
C THR A 280 27.34 4.27 -21.73
N PHE A 281 28.10 3.47 -22.49
CA PHE A 281 29.39 2.96 -22.06
C PHE A 281 30.52 3.70 -22.78
N ASP A 282 31.66 3.86 -22.13
CA ASP A 282 32.89 4.20 -22.80
C ASP A 282 33.30 3.00 -23.67
N ALA A 283 33.20 3.15 -24.99
CA ALA A 283 33.45 2.07 -25.94
C ALA A 283 34.89 1.53 -25.90
N ASP A 284 35.85 2.37 -25.48
CA ASP A 284 37.27 1.97 -25.37
C ASP A 284 37.53 1.09 -24.14
N LYS A 285 36.60 1.13 -23.14
CA LYS A 285 36.64 0.25 -21.96
C LYS A 285 35.95 -1.10 -22.21
N ILE A 286 35.23 -1.28 -23.33
CA ILE A 286 34.63 -2.56 -23.70
C ILE A 286 35.72 -3.52 -24.21
N LYS A 287 36.31 -4.26 -23.30
CA LYS A 287 37.40 -5.23 -23.59
C LYS A 287 36.91 -6.29 -24.56
N GLY A 288 37.77 -6.61 -25.54
CA GLY A 288 37.45 -7.58 -26.60
C GLY A 288 36.46 -7.10 -27.63
N LYS A 289 36.05 -5.79 -27.62
CA LYS A 289 34.99 -5.22 -28.47
C LYS A 289 33.73 -6.08 -28.53
N LYS A 290 33.30 -6.57 -27.37
CA LYS A 290 32.21 -7.50 -27.25
C LYS A 290 31.36 -7.19 -25.99
N VAL A 291 30.06 -7.11 -26.17
CA VAL A 291 29.07 -7.05 -25.08
C VAL A 291 28.42 -8.41 -24.95
N VAL A 292 28.38 -8.95 -23.73
CA VAL A 292 27.79 -10.26 -23.41
C VAL A 292 26.73 -10.06 -22.29
N VAL A 293 25.49 -10.34 -22.59
CA VAL A 293 24.38 -10.23 -21.64
C VAL A 293 24.11 -11.60 -21.03
N LYS A 294 24.45 -11.78 -19.74
CA LYS A 294 24.39 -13.07 -19.04
C LYS A 294 24.24 -12.93 -17.53
N CYS A 295 23.89 -14.00 -16.85
CA CYS A 295 24.02 -14.12 -15.40
C CYS A 295 25.40 -14.60 -15.01
N LEU A 296 25.88 -14.21 -13.82
CA LEU A 296 27.17 -14.60 -13.27
C LEU A 296 26.99 -15.55 -12.08
N GLU A 297 28.11 -16.13 -11.59
CA GLU A 297 28.11 -17.01 -10.44
C GLU A 297 27.63 -16.28 -9.16
N GLU A 298 26.96 -17.02 -8.27
CA GLU A 298 26.50 -16.53 -6.97
C GLU A 298 27.66 -15.97 -6.14
N GLY A 299 27.47 -14.76 -5.59
CA GLY A 299 28.45 -14.08 -4.76
C GLY A 299 29.56 -13.33 -5.53
N THR A 300 29.51 -13.27 -6.86
CA THR A 300 30.43 -12.44 -7.67
C THR A 300 30.34 -11.00 -7.17
N LYS A 301 31.52 -10.38 -6.94
CA LYS A 301 31.62 -8.98 -6.49
C LYS A 301 31.54 -8.02 -7.66
N PHE A 302 30.79 -6.95 -7.47
CA PHE A 302 30.61 -5.90 -8.46
C PHE A 302 30.50 -4.53 -7.78
N VAL A 303 31.26 -3.54 -8.28
CA VAL A 303 31.21 -2.15 -7.75
C VAL A 303 30.34 -1.31 -8.65
N THR A 304 29.28 -0.74 -8.06
CA THR A 304 28.31 0.11 -8.76
C THR A 304 28.75 1.57 -8.80
N LEU A 305 28.09 2.41 -9.63
CA LEU A 305 28.42 3.85 -9.82
C LEU A 305 28.40 4.67 -8.52
N ASP A 306 27.69 4.21 -7.48
CA ASP A 306 27.70 4.82 -6.15
C ASP A 306 28.91 4.41 -5.29
N GLY A 307 29.85 3.65 -5.84
CA GLY A 307 31.07 3.19 -5.17
C GLY A 307 30.85 2.01 -4.20
N VAL A 308 29.64 1.43 -4.16
CA VAL A 308 29.30 0.33 -3.26
C VAL A 308 29.63 -1.01 -3.88
N GLU A 309 30.42 -1.84 -3.17
CA GLU A 309 30.65 -3.25 -3.55
C GLU A 309 29.40 -4.09 -3.24
N ARG A 310 28.83 -4.72 -4.24
CA ARG A 310 27.66 -5.58 -4.14
C ARG A 310 28.01 -7.03 -4.47
N LYS A 311 27.33 -7.97 -3.81
CA LYS A 311 27.43 -9.40 -4.15
C LYS A 311 26.26 -9.76 -5.06
N LEU A 312 26.56 -10.27 -6.23
CA LEU A 312 25.55 -10.66 -7.21
C LEU A 312 24.92 -12.01 -6.84
N SER A 313 23.65 -12.17 -7.16
CA SER A 313 22.99 -13.47 -7.21
C SER A 313 23.11 -14.06 -8.61
N ASN A 314 23.10 -15.37 -8.72
CA ASN A 314 23.13 -16.10 -9.99
C ASN A 314 21.89 -15.86 -10.89
N THR A 315 20.92 -15.12 -10.40
CA THR A 315 19.72 -14.67 -11.14
C THR A 315 19.78 -13.21 -11.56
N ASN A 316 20.83 -12.48 -11.18
CA ASN A 316 21.00 -11.11 -11.59
C ASN A 316 21.57 -11.05 -13.01
N LEU A 317 20.82 -10.45 -13.92
CA LEU A 317 21.28 -10.24 -15.28
C LEU A 317 22.34 -9.14 -15.31
N MET A 318 23.46 -9.43 -15.97
CA MET A 318 24.57 -8.51 -16.10
C MET A 318 24.89 -8.24 -17.57
N ILE A 319 25.32 -7.02 -17.84
CA ILE A 319 25.97 -6.64 -19.08
C ILE A 319 27.46 -6.70 -18.83
N CYS A 320 28.15 -7.55 -19.56
CA CYS A 320 29.58 -7.80 -19.43
C CYS A 320 30.33 -7.42 -20.71
N ASN A 321 31.62 -7.13 -20.61
CA ASN A 321 32.53 -7.21 -21.75
C ASN A 321 33.08 -8.64 -21.88
N ALA A 322 34.14 -8.87 -22.66
CA ALA A 322 34.73 -10.20 -22.83
C ALA A 322 35.35 -10.77 -21.53
N GLU A 323 35.68 -9.95 -20.54
CA GLU A 323 36.44 -10.32 -19.35
C GLU A 323 35.66 -10.09 -18.04
N GLU A 324 34.92 -9.00 -17.93
CA GLU A 324 34.34 -8.53 -16.66
C GLU A 324 32.92 -7.93 -16.79
N PRO A 325 32.17 -7.87 -15.69
CA PRO A 325 30.85 -7.21 -15.67
C PRO A 325 30.99 -5.69 -15.75
N MET A 326 30.05 -5.05 -16.47
CA MET A 326 30.01 -3.61 -16.67
C MET A 326 28.78 -2.93 -16.07
N CYS A 327 27.62 -3.63 -16.02
CA CYS A 327 26.37 -3.04 -15.57
C CYS A 327 25.42 -4.12 -15.04
N ILE A 328 24.65 -3.81 -14.02
CA ILE A 328 23.48 -4.60 -13.62
C ILE A 328 22.33 -4.24 -14.57
N ALA A 329 21.98 -5.15 -15.46
CA ALA A 329 21.07 -4.91 -16.57
C ALA A 329 19.74 -4.29 -16.15
N GLY A 330 19.42 -3.11 -16.66
CA GLY A 330 18.19 -2.37 -16.38
C GLY A 330 18.05 -1.82 -14.96
N VAL A 331 19.09 -1.92 -14.12
CA VAL A 331 19.05 -1.46 -12.72
C VAL A 331 20.09 -0.37 -12.46
N PHE A 332 21.40 -0.68 -12.58
CA PHE A 332 22.43 0.30 -12.22
C PHE A 332 23.78 0.04 -12.88
N GLY A 333 24.45 1.09 -13.34
CA GLY A 333 25.74 1.02 -14.00
C GLY A 333 26.89 0.67 -13.05
N GLY A 334 28.00 0.19 -13.62
CA GLY A 334 29.26 -0.07 -12.92
C GLY A 334 30.19 1.14 -12.91
N ALA A 335 31.05 1.23 -11.90
CA ALA A 335 31.97 2.36 -11.70
C ALA A 335 33.00 2.50 -12.84
N GLU A 336 33.50 1.38 -13.40
CA GLU A 336 34.61 1.38 -14.34
C GLU A 336 34.22 1.64 -15.80
N SER A 337 32.99 1.29 -16.20
CA SER A 337 32.55 1.29 -17.60
C SER A 337 31.87 2.56 -18.07
N GLY A 338 31.61 3.48 -17.16
CA GLY A 338 30.87 4.73 -17.43
C GLY A 338 31.68 5.72 -18.29
N VAL A 339 30.91 6.66 -18.88
CA VAL A 339 31.43 7.82 -19.62
C VAL A 339 32.12 8.79 -18.68
N THR A 340 33.30 9.28 -19.06
CA THR A 340 34.09 10.27 -18.34
C THR A 340 34.41 11.46 -19.26
N GLU A 341 34.98 12.54 -18.74
CA GLU A 341 35.37 13.70 -19.53
C GLU A 341 36.43 13.37 -20.64
N SER A 342 37.17 12.28 -20.46
CA SER A 342 38.17 11.82 -21.43
C SER A 342 37.61 10.87 -22.48
N THR A 343 36.35 10.45 -22.37
CA THR A 343 35.71 9.53 -23.30
C THR A 343 35.55 10.16 -24.68
N THR A 344 36.01 9.47 -25.72
CA THR A 344 35.93 9.89 -27.13
C THR A 344 35.04 8.96 -27.98
N ASN A 345 34.79 7.76 -27.49
CA ASN A 345 33.95 6.77 -28.19
C ASN A 345 32.86 6.25 -27.21
N VAL A 346 31.60 6.32 -27.64
CA VAL A 346 30.47 5.93 -26.79
C VAL A 346 29.68 4.80 -27.45
N PHE A 347 29.49 3.71 -26.72
CA PHE A 347 28.53 2.68 -27.10
C PHE A 347 27.19 2.94 -26.38
N ILE A 348 26.13 3.10 -27.15
CA ILE A 348 24.79 3.36 -26.67
C ILE A 348 24.03 2.04 -26.65
N GLU A 349 23.46 1.70 -25.48
CA GLU A 349 22.59 0.56 -25.26
C GLU A 349 21.12 1.02 -25.23
N SER A 350 20.25 0.27 -25.92
CA SER A 350 18.82 0.35 -25.79
C SER A 350 18.25 -1.07 -25.80
N ALA A 351 17.76 -1.54 -24.67
CA ALA A 351 17.35 -2.92 -24.50
C ALA A 351 15.92 -3.06 -23.95
N TYR A 352 15.35 -4.26 -24.14
CA TYR A 352 14.15 -4.68 -23.44
C TYR A 352 14.51 -5.84 -22.50
N PHE A 353 14.42 -5.59 -21.21
CA PHE A 353 14.66 -6.60 -20.16
C PHE A 353 13.33 -7.11 -19.61
N ASN A 354 13.34 -8.38 -19.19
CA ASN A 354 12.16 -8.99 -18.56
C ASN A 354 11.79 -8.26 -17.26
N PRO A 355 10.54 -7.74 -17.13
CA PRO A 355 10.12 -6.95 -15.98
C PRO A 355 10.30 -7.66 -14.63
N THR A 356 10.03 -8.97 -14.58
CA THR A 356 10.18 -9.77 -13.36
C THR A 356 11.63 -9.93 -12.95
N SER A 357 12.56 -10.11 -13.92
CA SER A 357 14.01 -10.19 -13.66
C SER A 357 14.53 -8.88 -13.08
N VAL A 358 14.20 -7.75 -13.70
CA VAL A 358 14.63 -6.41 -13.22
C VAL A 358 14.06 -6.13 -11.82
N ARG A 359 12.77 -6.40 -11.58
CA ARG A 359 12.13 -6.20 -10.27
C ARG A 359 12.77 -7.02 -9.17
N LYS A 360 13.09 -8.30 -9.43
CA LYS A 360 13.78 -9.16 -8.45
C LYS A 360 15.17 -8.64 -8.14
N THR A 361 15.93 -8.26 -9.16
CA THR A 361 17.30 -7.72 -9.03
C THR A 361 17.32 -6.38 -8.30
N SER A 362 16.42 -5.45 -8.66
CA SER A 362 16.25 -4.16 -8.00
C SER A 362 15.94 -4.33 -6.49
N LYS A 363 15.00 -5.21 -6.15
CA LYS A 363 14.68 -5.52 -4.75
C LYS A 363 15.81 -6.20 -4.00
N TYR A 364 16.51 -7.14 -4.62
CA TYR A 364 17.65 -7.86 -4.01
C TYR A 364 18.75 -6.90 -3.58
N HIS A 365 19.07 -5.91 -4.40
CA HIS A 365 20.10 -4.91 -4.11
C HIS A 365 19.57 -3.66 -3.38
N GLY A 366 18.26 -3.51 -3.20
CA GLY A 366 17.65 -2.29 -2.63
C GLY A 366 17.84 -1.06 -3.51
N LEU A 367 17.96 -1.24 -4.83
CA LEU A 367 18.19 -0.18 -5.82
C LEU A 367 16.90 0.15 -6.56
N GLN A 368 16.46 1.41 -6.43
CA GLN A 368 15.34 1.96 -7.19
C GLN A 368 15.84 3.12 -8.04
N THR A 369 15.83 2.95 -9.35
CA THR A 369 16.26 3.96 -10.32
C THR A 369 15.15 4.25 -11.32
N ASP A 370 15.23 5.36 -12.06
CA ASP A 370 14.31 5.70 -13.14
C ASP A 370 14.24 4.61 -14.22
N ALA A 371 15.35 3.94 -14.48
CA ALA A 371 15.43 2.81 -15.39
C ALA A 371 14.72 1.58 -14.84
N SER A 372 15.03 1.16 -13.60
CA SER A 372 14.39 -0.01 -12.99
C SER A 372 12.90 0.18 -12.79
N PHE A 373 12.46 1.41 -12.46
CA PHE A 373 11.05 1.77 -12.35
C PHE A 373 10.26 1.51 -13.64
N ARG A 374 10.86 1.81 -14.81
CA ARG A 374 10.24 1.59 -16.12
C ARG A 374 10.30 0.13 -16.56
N PHE A 375 11.47 -0.48 -16.47
CA PHE A 375 11.64 -1.88 -16.86
C PHE A 375 10.78 -2.83 -16.03
N GLU A 376 10.68 -2.64 -14.71
CA GLU A 376 9.89 -3.53 -13.85
C GLU A 376 8.37 -3.45 -14.10
N ARG A 377 7.89 -2.36 -14.71
CA ARG A 377 6.50 -2.17 -15.14
C ARG A 377 6.25 -2.59 -16.58
N GLY A 378 7.31 -2.76 -17.37
CA GLY A 378 7.29 -3.09 -18.77
C GLY A 378 7.48 -1.86 -19.65
N CYS A 379 8.58 -1.85 -20.41
CA CYS A 379 8.82 -0.88 -21.47
C CYS A 379 8.20 -1.36 -22.78
N ASP A 380 8.15 -0.47 -23.78
CA ASP A 380 7.78 -0.84 -25.15
C ASP A 380 8.97 -1.50 -25.87
N PRO A 381 8.94 -2.81 -26.18
CA PRO A 381 10.04 -3.48 -26.87
C PRO A 381 10.29 -2.93 -28.27
N ASN A 382 9.29 -2.27 -28.90
CA ASN A 382 9.43 -1.68 -30.22
C ASN A 382 10.01 -0.25 -30.20
N MET A 383 10.07 0.38 -29.02
CA MET A 383 10.69 1.70 -28.84
C MET A 383 12.23 1.66 -28.85
N THR A 384 12.84 0.49 -28.64
CA THR A 384 14.31 0.34 -28.50
C THR A 384 15.08 0.97 -29.65
N LEU A 385 14.72 0.70 -30.89
CA LEU A 385 15.41 1.24 -32.07
C LEU A 385 15.19 2.74 -32.26
N TYR A 386 13.97 3.21 -32.01
CA TYR A 386 13.68 4.64 -32.11
C TYR A 386 14.52 5.42 -31.10
N ALA A 387 14.49 5.01 -29.82
CA ALA A 387 15.24 5.66 -28.75
C ALA A 387 16.75 5.62 -29.01
N LEU A 388 17.30 4.49 -29.50
CA LEU A 388 18.70 4.35 -29.89
C LEU A 388 19.12 5.36 -30.96
N LYS A 389 18.34 5.45 -32.06
CA LYS A 389 18.60 6.38 -33.13
C LYS A 389 18.46 7.83 -32.68
N ARG A 390 17.45 8.12 -31.87
CA ARG A 390 17.20 9.45 -31.29
C ARG A 390 18.39 9.93 -30.44
N ALA A 391 18.90 9.05 -29.56
CA ALA A 391 20.08 9.36 -28.74
C ALA A 391 21.34 9.54 -29.59
N ALA A 392 21.58 8.68 -30.57
CA ALA A 392 22.75 8.79 -31.45
C ALA A 392 22.76 10.11 -32.26
N LEU A 393 21.59 10.55 -32.77
CA LEU A 393 21.44 11.82 -33.44
C LEU A 393 21.69 13.01 -32.51
N LEU A 394 21.13 12.98 -31.30
CA LEU A 394 21.37 14.03 -30.31
C LEU A 394 22.84 14.09 -29.86
N ILE A 395 23.50 12.95 -29.66
CA ILE A 395 24.94 12.91 -29.34
C ILE A 395 25.74 13.53 -30.48
N LYS A 396 25.45 13.15 -31.73
CA LYS A 396 26.11 13.74 -32.89
C LYS A 396 25.90 15.26 -32.97
N GLU A 397 24.70 15.74 -32.69
CA GLU A 397 24.38 17.17 -32.71
C GLU A 397 25.06 17.95 -31.58
N LEU A 398 25.05 17.43 -30.35
CA LEU A 398 25.44 18.18 -29.14
C LEU A 398 26.89 17.88 -28.66
N ALA A 399 27.41 16.69 -28.97
CA ALA A 399 28.74 16.27 -28.59
C ALA A 399 29.67 16.07 -29.79
N GLY A 400 29.16 16.17 -31.02
CA GLY A 400 29.92 15.86 -32.25
C GLY A 400 30.10 14.37 -32.46
N GLY A 401 31.09 14.03 -33.30
CA GLY A 401 31.37 12.63 -33.60
C GLY A 401 30.63 12.08 -34.82
N THR A 402 30.85 10.82 -35.11
CA THR A 402 30.29 10.07 -36.23
C THR A 402 29.69 8.75 -35.80
N ILE A 403 28.62 8.30 -36.43
CA ILE A 403 28.06 6.96 -36.17
C ILE A 403 29.00 5.95 -36.83
N SER A 404 29.67 5.15 -35.97
CA SER A 404 30.87 4.35 -36.36
C SER A 404 30.62 2.84 -36.26
N SER A 405 29.41 2.38 -36.16
CA SER A 405 29.00 0.99 -36.31
C SER A 405 27.64 0.85 -36.96
N GLU A 406 27.34 -0.32 -37.47
CA GLU A 406 25.97 -0.73 -37.77
C GLU A 406 25.22 -0.91 -36.44
N ILE A 407 23.88 -0.74 -36.46
CA ILE A 407 23.04 -1.08 -35.33
C ILE A 407 23.10 -2.60 -35.13
N LYS A 408 23.52 -3.02 -33.94
CA LYS A 408 23.34 -4.40 -33.50
C LYS A 408 21.96 -4.50 -32.84
N ASP A 409 21.08 -5.31 -33.38
CA ASP A 409 19.71 -5.54 -32.84
C ASP A 409 19.47 -7.04 -32.74
N VAL A 410 19.65 -7.58 -31.51
CA VAL A 410 19.48 -8.99 -31.21
C VAL A 410 18.07 -9.19 -30.67
N ILE A 411 17.22 -9.89 -31.41
CA ILE A 411 15.80 -10.13 -31.10
C ILE A 411 15.60 -11.62 -30.80
N ASN A 412 15.15 -11.92 -29.59
CA ASN A 412 14.86 -13.28 -29.10
C ASN A 412 13.40 -13.45 -28.63
N GLY A 413 12.55 -12.45 -28.81
CA GLY A 413 11.14 -12.45 -28.44
C GLY A 413 10.21 -12.15 -29.61
N ASP A 414 8.93 -12.48 -29.45
CA ASP A 414 7.86 -12.01 -30.33
C ASP A 414 7.27 -10.71 -29.75
N PHE A 415 7.36 -9.63 -30.50
CA PHE A 415 6.87 -8.32 -30.11
C PHE A 415 5.77 -7.81 -31.06
N THR A 416 5.01 -8.75 -31.62
CA THR A 416 3.82 -8.39 -32.42
C THR A 416 2.75 -7.79 -31.52
N PRO A 417 2.05 -6.75 -31.98
CA PRO A 417 0.91 -6.19 -31.26
C PRO A 417 -0.15 -7.24 -30.94
N VAL A 418 -0.72 -7.17 -29.75
CA VAL A 418 -1.80 -8.09 -29.33
C VAL A 418 -3.07 -7.73 -30.09
N ARG A 419 -3.67 -8.72 -30.74
CA ARG A 419 -4.94 -8.55 -31.46
C ARG A 419 -6.12 -8.83 -30.53
N VAL A 420 -7.04 -7.85 -30.43
CA VAL A 420 -8.23 -7.96 -29.55
C VAL A 420 -9.48 -7.58 -30.32
N GLU A 421 -10.50 -8.44 -30.29
CA GLU A 421 -11.85 -8.15 -30.78
C GLU A 421 -12.72 -7.61 -29.64
N LEU A 422 -13.38 -6.45 -29.86
CA LEU A 422 -14.37 -5.87 -28.94
C LEU A 422 -15.75 -5.84 -29.60
N LYS A 423 -16.71 -6.57 -29.04
CA LYS A 423 -18.12 -6.50 -29.43
C LYS A 423 -18.78 -5.27 -28.82
N PHE A 424 -19.53 -4.50 -29.61
CA PHE A 424 -20.21 -3.29 -29.13
C PHE A 424 -21.29 -3.61 -28.08
N THR A 425 -21.93 -4.78 -28.19
CA THR A 425 -22.87 -5.25 -27.15
C THR A 425 -22.18 -5.50 -25.79
N TYR A 426 -20.92 -5.96 -25.82
CA TYR A 426 -20.12 -6.14 -24.60
C TYR A 426 -19.67 -4.79 -24.03
N LEU A 427 -19.22 -3.84 -24.86
CA LEU A 427 -18.91 -2.47 -24.47
C LEU A 427 -20.10 -1.84 -23.73
N ASN A 428 -21.29 -1.85 -24.36
CA ASN A 428 -22.49 -1.24 -23.80
C ASN A 428 -22.95 -1.91 -22.50
N LYS A 429 -22.80 -3.25 -22.42
CA LYS A 429 -23.11 -4.00 -21.19
C LYS A 429 -22.22 -3.60 -20.03
N ILE A 430 -20.91 -3.44 -20.24
CA ILE A 430 -19.96 -3.06 -19.19
C ILE A 430 -20.10 -1.58 -18.84
N ALA A 431 -20.26 -0.70 -19.85
CA ALA A 431 -20.47 0.72 -19.65
C ALA A 431 -21.80 1.05 -18.91
N GLY A 432 -22.80 0.17 -19.04
CA GLY A 432 -24.15 0.39 -18.49
C GLY A 432 -25.02 1.34 -19.30
N GLN A 433 -24.50 1.85 -20.41
CA GLN A 433 -25.22 2.68 -21.39
C GLN A 433 -24.71 2.40 -22.81
N GLU A 434 -25.43 2.86 -23.80
CA GLU A 434 -25.00 2.79 -25.20
C GLU A 434 -23.94 3.85 -25.49
N ILE A 435 -22.80 3.41 -26.06
CA ILE A 435 -21.73 4.25 -26.56
C ILE A 435 -21.72 4.11 -28.09
N GLU A 436 -21.79 5.22 -28.80
CA GLU A 436 -21.77 5.22 -30.27
C GLU A 436 -20.49 4.55 -30.78
N LYS A 437 -20.66 3.72 -31.85
CA LYS A 437 -19.56 2.96 -32.47
C LYS A 437 -18.40 3.85 -32.88
N ASP A 438 -18.74 4.95 -33.57
CA ASP A 438 -17.75 5.88 -34.10
C ASP A 438 -16.94 6.56 -33.01
N ILE A 439 -17.58 6.89 -31.87
CA ILE A 439 -16.89 7.43 -30.71
C ILE A 439 -15.88 6.40 -30.15
N ALA A 440 -16.32 5.16 -29.94
CA ALA A 440 -15.45 4.11 -29.41
C ALA A 440 -14.26 3.84 -30.36
N VAL A 441 -14.51 3.74 -31.65
CA VAL A 441 -13.47 3.48 -32.65
C VAL A 441 -12.48 4.66 -32.74
N ASN A 442 -12.97 5.91 -32.71
CA ASN A 442 -12.11 7.09 -32.78
C ASN A 442 -11.24 7.23 -31.51
N ILE A 443 -11.77 6.91 -30.32
CA ILE A 443 -10.97 6.88 -29.09
C ILE A 443 -9.84 5.86 -29.22
N LEU A 444 -10.13 4.64 -29.68
CA LEU A 444 -9.11 3.60 -29.85
C LEU A 444 -8.02 4.02 -30.85
N LYS A 445 -8.41 4.65 -31.99
CA LYS A 445 -7.45 5.19 -32.98
C LYS A 445 -6.54 6.26 -32.36
N ASN A 446 -7.11 7.20 -31.59
CA ASN A 446 -6.35 8.25 -30.90
C ASN A 446 -5.42 7.72 -29.81
N LEU A 447 -5.65 6.49 -29.31
CA LEU A 447 -4.78 5.78 -28.41
C LEU A 447 -3.77 4.85 -29.14
N ASP A 448 -3.52 5.08 -30.42
CA ASP A 448 -2.62 4.32 -31.29
C ASP A 448 -3.02 2.84 -31.48
N CYS A 449 -4.26 2.45 -31.15
CA CYS A 449 -4.77 1.12 -31.49
C CYS A 449 -5.09 1.05 -32.99
N LYS A 450 -4.40 0.16 -33.72
CA LYS A 450 -4.60 0.01 -35.16
C LYS A 450 -5.85 -0.81 -35.43
N VAL A 451 -6.88 -0.20 -36.02
CA VAL A 451 -8.09 -0.91 -36.45
C VAL A 451 -7.75 -1.85 -37.62
N VAL A 452 -7.96 -3.15 -37.40
CA VAL A 452 -7.71 -4.21 -38.38
C VAL A 452 -9.00 -4.55 -39.13
N GLU A 453 -10.11 -4.65 -38.41
CA GLU A 453 -11.42 -4.98 -38.94
C GLU A 453 -12.50 -4.20 -38.18
N LEU A 454 -13.48 -3.73 -38.89
CA LEU A 454 -14.66 -3.03 -38.36
C LEU A 454 -15.92 -3.59 -39.00
N THR A 455 -16.83 -4.11 -38.18
CA THR A 455 -18.13 -4.61 -38.57
C THR A 455 -19.25 -3.85 -37.88
N ASP A 456 -20.50 -4.20 -38.16
CA ASP A 456 -21.64 -3.63 -37.45
C ASP A 456 -21.72 -4.12 -35.99
N GLU A 457 -21.09 -5.25 -35.63
CA GLU A 457 -21.19 -5.89 -34.33
C GLU A 457 -19.93 -5.73 -33.48
N SER A 458 -18.76 -5.55 -34.12
CA SER A 458 -17.47 -5.56 -33.40
C SER A 458 -16.40 -4.72 -34.10
N VAL A 459 -15.38 -4.34 -33.34
CA VAL A 459 -14.12 -3.78 -33.83
C VAL A 459 -12.97 -4.67 -33.38
N THR A 460 -12.07 -5.03 -34.30
CA THR A 460 -10.83 -5.74 -34.03
C THR A 460 -9.66 -4.78 -34.17
N VAL A 461 -8.85 -4.67 -33.13
CA VAL A 461 -7.68 -3.79 -33.09
C VAL A 461 -6.39 -4.53 -32.77
N ASP A 462 -5.28 -4.07 -33.32
CA ASP A 462 -3.94 -4.40 -32.86
C ASP A 462 -3.53 -3.35 -31.84
N VAL A 463 -3.34 -3.79 -30.57
CA VAL A 463 -2.98 -2.93 -29.45
C VAL A 463 -1.47 -2.65 -29.47
N PRO A 464 -1.03 -1.38 -29.36
CA PRO A 464 0.39 -1.05 -29.41
C PRO A 464 1.14 -1.67 -28.21
N THR A 465 2.38 -2.11 -28.44
CA THR A 465 3.20 -2.85 -27.46
C THR A 465 3.58 -2.05 -26.22
N CYS A 466 3.45 -0.73 -26.23
CA CYS A 466 3.61 0.11 -25.04
C CYS A 466 2.49 -0.09 -24.01
N LYS A 467 1.32 -0.60 -24.43
CA LYS A 467 0.18 -0.89 -23.53
C LYS A 467 0.25 -2.32 -23.02
N VAL A 468 1.17 -2.57 -22.11
CA VAL A 468 1.51 -3.92 -21.59
C VAL A 468 0.37 -4.63 -20.88
N ASP A 469 -0.63 -3.90 -20.40
CA ASP A 469 -1.76 -4.42 -19.61
C ASP A 469 -3.08 -4.51 -20.41
N VAL A 470 -3.05 -4.19 -21.71
CA VAL A 470 -4.24 -4.20 -22.58
C VAL A 470 -4.17 -5.41 -23.53
N TYR A 471 -4.88 -6.48 -23.17
CA TYR A 471 -4.87 -7.75 -23.96
C TYR A 471 -6.25 -8.45 -24.00
N ARG A 472 -7.28 -7.90 -23.35
CA ARG A 472 -8.65 -8.45 -23.31
C ARG A 472 -9.67 -7.41 -23.78
N PRO A 473 -10.88 -7.84 -24.20
CA PRO A 473 -11.96 -6.91 -24.53
C PRO A 473 -12.32 -5.95 -23.38
N ALA A 474 -12.25 -6.41 -22.12
CA ALA A 474 -12.51 -5.57 -20.95
C ALA A 474 -11.52 -4.42 -20.83
N ASP A 475 -10.24 -4.65 -21.17
CA ASP A 475 -9.20 -3.64 -21.11
C ASP A 475 -9.42 -2.56 -22.19
N LEU A 476 -9.92 -2.95 -23.39
CA LEU A 476 -10.34 -1.97 -24.39
C LEU A 476 -11.55 -1.13 -23.95
N VAL A 477 -12.47 -1.74 -23.18
CA VAL A 477 -13.59 -1.00 -22.57
C VAL A 477 -13.06 0.04 -21.60
N GLU A 478 -12.08 -0.31 -20.73
CA GLU A 478 -11.43 0.63 -19.82
C GLU A 478 -10.76 1.77 -20.59
N GLU A 479 -10.00 1.47 -21.63
CA GLU A 479 -9.34 2.47 -22.48
C GLU A 479 -10.35 3.45 -23.12
N ILE A 480 -11.50 2.94 -23.59
CA ILE A 480 -12.58 3.77 -24.12
C ILE A 480 -13.19 4.64 -23.03
N LEU A 481 -13.55 4.05 -21.87
CA LEU A 481 -14.28 4.75 -20.81
C LEU A 481 -13.45 5.84 -20.14
N ARG A 482 -12.14 5.65 -19.95
CA ARG A 482 -11.27 6.66 -19.35
C ARG A 482 -11.11 7.91 -20.23
N ILE A 483 -11.16 7.79 -21.57
CA ILE A 483 -11.15 8.93 -22.51
C ILE A 483 -12.56 9.50 -22.69
N TYR A 484 -13.57 8.65 -22.78
CA TYR A 484 -14.98 9.05 -22.80
C TYR A 484 -15.35 9.88 -21.55
N GLY A 485 -14.75 9.53 -20.40
CA GLY A 485 -14.97 10.14 -19.08
C GLY A 485 -16.07 9.43 -18.31
N TYR A 486 -15.71 8.91 -17.13
CA TYR A 486 -16.66 8.22 -16.25
C TYR A 486 -17.83 9.11 -15.81
N ASP A 487 -17.59 10.43 -15.69
CA ASP A 487 -18.64 11.40 -15.33
C ASP A 487 -19.72 11.55 -16.42
N ASN A 488 -19.46 11.10 -17.65
CA ASN A 488 -20.40 11.09 -18.74
C ASN A 488 -21.31 9.85 -18.75
N ILE A 489 -21.08 8.90 -17.85
CA ILE A 489 -21.91 7.72 -17.67
C ILE A 489 -23.11 8.07 -16.77
N ALA A 490 -24.31 7.95 -17.31
CA ALA A 490 -25.53 8.26 -16.57
C ALA A 490 -25.75 7.28 -15.42
N ILE A 491 -26.06 7.81 -14.24
CA ILE A 491 -26.46 6.99 -13.09
C ILE A 491 -27.91 6.55 -13.34
N PRO A 492 -28.21 5.23 -13.40
CA PRO A 492 -29.57 4.76 -13.66
C PRO A 492 -30.49 5.06 -12.47
N GLU A 493 -31.69 5.53 -12.75
CA GLU A 493 -32.72 5.78 -11.72
C GLU A 493 -33.23 4.49 -11.04
N LYS A 494 -33.05 3.35 -11.69
CA LYS A 494 -33.53 2.04 -11.22
C LYS A 494 -32.41 1.01 -11.27
N ILE A 495 -32.29 0.24 -10.19
CA ILE A 495 -31.43 -0.94 -10.12
C ILE A 495 -32.24 -2.16 -10.54
N ASN A 496 -31.82 -2.82 -11.61
CA ASN A 496 -32.33 -4.14 -12.00
C ASN A 496 -31.36 -5.22 -11.48
N ALA A 497 -31.77 -5.90 -10.42
CA ALA A 497 -30.99 -6.97 -9.84
C ALA A 497 -31.83 -8.23 -9.61
N THR A 498 -31.23 -9.38 -9.87
CA THR A 498 -31.82 -10.65 -9.43
C THR A 498 -31.61 -10.78 -7.93
N LEU A 499 -32.73 -10.87 -7.18
CA LEU A 499 -32.65 -11.10 -5.74
C LEU A 499 -32.27 -12.57 -5.48
N ASN A 500 -31.08 -12.77 -4.96
CA ASN A 500 -30.68 -14.08 -4.46
C ASN A 500 -31.34 -14.33 -3.10
N VAL A 501 -32.14 -15.38 -3.02
CA VAL A 501 -32.70 -15.82 -1.74
C VAL A 501 -31.61 -16.52 -0.94
N VAL A 502 -31.18 -15.90 0.14
CA VAL A 502 -30.24 -16.52 1.08
C VAL A 502 -30.90 -17.70 1.77
N ALA A 503 -30.20 -18.84 1.77
CA ALA A 503 -30.68 -20.04 2.47
C ALA A 503 -30.87 -19.74 3.96
N LYS A 504 -31.99 -20.23 4.52
CA LYS A 504 -32.25 -20.09 5.96
C LYS A 504 -31.67 -21.31 6.71
N PRO A 505 -31.15 -21.13 7.94
CA PRO A 505 -31.00 -19.88 8.66
C PRO A 505 -29.90 -18.98 8.05
N ASP A 506 -30.12 -17.67 8.04
CA ASP A 506 -29.17 -16.65 7.60
C ASP A 506 -28.09 -16.44 8.69
N PRO A 507 -26.85 -16.80 8.45
CA PRO A 507 -25.76 -16.69 9.44
C PRO A 507 -25.52 -15.27 9.92
N GLU A 508 -25.61 -14.28 9.02
CA GLU A 508 -25.38 -12.88 9.37
C GLU A 508 -26.50 -12.31 10.24
N LYS A 509 -27.73 -12.74 9.98
CA LYS A 509 -28.88 -12.38 10.84
C LYS A 509 -28.74 -12.98 12.23
N LEU A 510 -28.29 -14.23 12.34
CA LEU A 510 -28.05 -14.87 13.63
C LEU A 510 -26.92 -14.18 14.40
N LYS A 511 -25.80 -13.90 13.77
CA LYS A 511 -24.68 -13.14 14.33
C LYS A 511 -25.15 -11.78 14.86
N ARG A 512 -25.86 -11.01 14.03
CA ARG A 512 -26.39 -9.69 14.42
C ARG A 512 -27.36 -9.79 15.61
N ASN A 513 -28.24 -10.80 15.65
CA ASN A 513 -29.18 -10.98 16.75
C ASN A 513 -28.46 -11.29 18.08
N VAL A 514 -27.37 -12.07 18.03
CA VAL A 514 -26.54 -12.36 19.21
C VAL A 514 -25.76 -11.11 19.62
N SER A 515 -25.15 -10.38 18.67
CA SER A 515 -24.46 -9.12 18.96
C SER A 515 -25.37 -8.09 19.63
N ILE A 516 -26.60 -7.90 19.11
CA ILE A 516 -27.59 -6.99 19.72
C ILE A 516 -27.95 -7.44 21.14
N MET A 517 -28.12 -8.74 21.35
CA MET A 517 -28.41 -9.28 22.68
C MET A 517 -27.27 -9.00 23.67
N LEU A 518 -26.03 -9.24 23.26
CA LEU A 518 -24.85 -8.97 24.08
C LEU A 518 -24.69 -7.48 24.39
N ALA A 519 -24.77 -6.63 23.36
CA ALA A 519 -24.70 -5.17 23.52
C ALA A 519 -25.79 -4.64 24.46
N SER A 520 -27.02 -5.16 24.35
CA SER A 520 -28.14 -4.80 25.24
C SER A 520 -27.94 -5.26 26.71
N ASN A 521 -27.01 -6.19 26.94
CA ASN A 521 -26.60 -6.65 28.28
C ASN A 521 -25.29 -5.99 28.75
N GLY A 522 -24.85 -4.91 28.11
CA GLY A 522 -23.68 -4.13 28.52
C GLY A 522 -22.34 -4.66 28.04
N PHE A 523 -22.33 -5.56 27.05
CA PHE A 523 -21.09 -5.94 26.37
C PHE A 523 -20.69 -4.92 25.32
N TYR A 524 -19.40 -4.70 25.17
CA TYR A 524 -18.79 -3.98 24.07
C TYR A 524 -18.17 -4.97 23.09
N GLU A 525 -18.45 -4.78 21.81
CA GLU A 525 -17.75 -5.53 20.76
C GLU A 525 -16.31 -5.02 20.62
N ILE A 526 -15.38 -5.95 20.63
CA ILE A 526 -13.98 -5.65 20.33
C ILE A 526 -13.57 -6.33 19.02
N MET A 527 -12.61 -5.72 18.34
CA MET A 527 -12.06 -6.23 17.08
C MET A 527 -10.55 -6.11 17.14
N ASN A 528 -9.88 -7.24 17.31
CA ASN A 528 -8.44 -7.30 17.44
C ASN A 528 -7.78 -7.77 16.15
N ASN A 529 -6.49 -7.43 15.96
CA ASN A 529 -5.71 -7.90 14.84
C ASN A 529 -5.61 -9.43 14.83
N SER A 530 -5.73 -10.01 13.63
CA SER A 530 -5.47 -11.45 13.44
C SER A 530 -4.00 -11.82 13.59
N LEU A 531 -3.08 -10.86 13.40
CA LEU A 531 -1.66 -11.02 13.67
C LEU A 531 -1.36 -10.87 15.17
N THR A 532 -0.49 -11.73 15.68
CA THR A 532 -0.11 -11.75 17.10
C THR A 532 1.34 -12.21 17.29
N LYS A 533 1.79 -12.23 18.56
CA LYS A 533 3.13 -12.71 18.93
C LYS A 533 3.18 -14.23 18.95
N GLU A 534 4.18 -14.82 18.32
CA GLU A 534 4.51 -16.24 18.47
C GLU A 534 4.79 -16.63 19.95
N ALA A 535 5.31 -15.70 20.74
CA ALA A 535 5.60 -15.94 22.16
C ALA A 535 4.37 -16.42 22.94
N TYR A 536 3.15 -15.99 22.61
CA TYR A 536 1.96 -16.45 23.33
C TYR A 536 1.71 -17.95 23.17
N THR A 537 1.97 -18.53 22.00
CA THR A 537 1.83 -19.97 21.79
C THR A 537 2.97 -20.77 22.39
N LYS A 538 4.15 -20.18 22.57
CA LYS A 538 5.29 -20.80 23.24
C LYS A 538 5.17 -20.81 24.77
N GLU A 539 4.65 -19.74 25.35
CA GLU A 539 4.58 -19.56 26.82
C GLU A 539 3.30 -20.17 27.42
N MET A 540 2.28 -20.42 26.59
CA MET A 540 1.02 -21.01 27.04
C MET A 540 0.93 -22.47 26.60
N ASP A 541 1.06 -23.39 27.55
CA ASP A 541 1.00 -24.85 27.32
C ASP A 541 -0.30 -25.37 26.69
N SER A 542 -1.28 -24.49 26.42
CA SER A 542 -2.56 -24.80 25.81
C SER A 542 -2.53 -24.76 24.27
N PHE A 543 -1.48 -24.19 23.69
CA PHE A 543 -1.33 -23.99 22.27
C PHE A 543 -0.08 -24.70 21.75
N ASP A 544 -0.12 -25.10 20.49
CA ASP A 544 0.99 -25.79 19.82
C ASP A 544 1.67 -24.81 18.87
N GLU A 545 2.94 -24.47 19.14
CA GLU A 545 3.73 -23.56 18.28
C GLU A 545 3.94 -24.10 16.85
N ASN A 546 3.91 -25.44 16.68
CA ASN A 546 4.04 -26.05 15.36
C ASN A 546 2.81 -25.81 14.48
N ARG A 547 1.69 -25.45 15.07
CA ARG A 547 0.44 -25.10 14.37
C ARG A 547 0.33 -23.60 14.05
N ASN A 548 1.36 -22.82 14.34
CA ASN A 548 1.38 -21.40 13.98
C ASN A 548 1.42 -21.20 12.47
N VAL A 549 0.56 -20.32 11.97
CA VAL A 549 0.64 -19.79 10.62
C VAL A 549 1.59 -18.59 10.64
N LYS A 550 2.83 -18.81 10.18
CA LYS A 550 3.91 -17.80 10.21
C LYS A 550 3.81 -16.84 9.03
N ILE A 551 4.06 -15.56 9.29
CA ILE A 551 4.13 -14.53 8.27
C ILE A 551 5.54 -14.51 7.67
N LEU A 552 5.63 -14.50 6.34
CA LEU A 552 6.91 -14.54 5.62
C LEU A 552 7.75 -13.28 5.89
N ASN A 553 7.11 -12.10 5.87
CA ASN A 553 7.78 -10.80 6.07
C ASN A 553 7.04 -10.01 7.15
N PRO A 554 7.16 -10.35 8.44
CA PRO A 554 6.46 -9.64 9.49
C PRO A 554 7.02 -8.23 9.67
N LEU A 555 6.14 -7.26 9.93
CA LEU A 555 6.53 -5.87 10.22
C LEU A 555 7.27 -5.75 11.56
N SER A 556 6.96 -6.63 12.52
CA SER A 556 7.62 -6.70 13.82
C SER A 556 7.51 -8.10 14.40
N SER A 557 8.30 -8.38 15.43
CA SER A 557 8.20 -9.62 16.23
C SER A 557 6.86 -9.78 16.97
N ASP A 558 6.14 -8.68 17.15
CA ASP A 558 4.84 -8.64 17.82
C ASP A 558 3.67 -9.05 16.91
N LEU A 559 3.91 -9.13 15.59
CA LEU A 559 2.92 -9.42 14.55
C LEU A 559 3.45 -10.46 13.56
N ASN A 560 4.01 -11.55 14.06
CA ASN A 560 4.76 -12.52 13.24
C ASN A 560 4.01 -13.82 12.94
N VAL A 561 2.86 -14.06 13.61
CA VAL A 561 1.99 -15.23 13.36
C VAL A 561 0.52 -14.84 13.35
N LEU A 562 -0.34 -15.67 12.72
CA LEU A 562 -1.78 -15.56 12.87
C LEU A 562 -2.24 -16.22 14.18
N ARG A 563 -3.24 -15.63 14.83
CA ARG A 563 -3.76 -16.04 16.14
C ARG A 563 -4.42 -17.43 16.11
N GLN A 564 -4.05 -18.30 17.06
CA GLN A 564 -4.74 -19.57 17.31
C GLN A 564 -5.98 -19.40 18.22
N SER A 565 -6.14 -18.26 18.88
CA SER A 565 -7.26 -17.96 19.77
C SER A 565 -7.56 -16.47 19.80
N LEU A 566 -8.82 -16.10 19.99
CA LEU A 566 -9.25 -14.73 20.26
C LEU A 566 -8.84 -14.29 21.68
N LEU A 567 -8.51 -15.24 22.55
CA LEU A 567 -8.07 -15.00 23.93
C LEU A 567 -6.93 -13.97 24.02
N PHE A 568 -5.93 -14.05 23.12
CA PHE A 568 -4.77 -13.16 23.15
C PHE A 568 -5.16 -11.69 22.96
N GLY A 569 -5.95 -11.41 21.93
CA GLY A 569 -6.46 -10.06 21.64
C GLY A 569 -7.38 -9.54 22.76
N GLY A 570 -8.27 -10.40 23.27
CA GLY A 570 -9.19 -10.04 24.33
C GLY A 570 -8.50 -9.67 25.64
N LEU A 571 -7.52 -10.47 26.08
CA LEU A 571 -6.72 -10.16 27.29
C LEU A 571 -5.89 -8.89 27.11
N LYS A 572 -5.34 -8.65 25.91
CA LYS A 572 -4.62 -7.41 25.58
C LYS A 572 -5.54 -6.19 25.62
N SER A 573 -6.78 -6.33 25.15
CA SER A 573 -7.79 -5.28 25.22
C SER A 573 -8.18 -4.98 26.67
N ILE A 574 -8.29 -6.00 27.54
CA ILE A 574 -8.54 -5.82 28.97
C ILE A 574 -7.36 -5.11 29.63
N GLU A 575 -6.11 -5.53 29.35
CA GLU A 575 -4.90 -4.87 29.87
C GLU A 575 -4.90 -3.37 29.52
N ASN A 576 -5.14 -3.05 28.27
CA ASN A 576 -5.19 -1.66 27.81
C ASN A 576 -6.24 -0.84 28.58
N ASN A 577 -7.45 -1.38 28.77
CA ASN A 577 -8.49 -0.71 29.56
C ASN A 577 -8.12 -0.59 31.04
N HIS A 578 -7.53 -1.63 31.66
CA HIS A 578 -7.06 -1.57 33.04
C HIS A 578 -5.99 -0.49 33.23
N ASN A 579 -5.10 -0.27 32.26
CA ASN A 579 -4.12 0.80 32.26
C ASN A 579 -4.79 2.18 32.25
N HIS A 580 -5.96 2.31 31.63
CA HIS A 580 -6.81 3.49 31.67
C HIS A 580 -7.77 3.55 32.88
N LYS A 581 -7.61 2.65 33.87
CA LYS A 581 -8.42 2.56 35.10
C LYS A 581 -9.88 2.15 34.88
N ILE A 582 -10.19 1.54 33.74
CA ILE A 582 -11.48 0.93 33.46
C ILE A 582 -11.38 -0.55 33.80
N PHE A 583 -12.05 -0.97 34.90
CA PHE A 583 -11.87 -2.29 35.46
C PHE A 583 -13.08 -3.22 35.29
N ASP A 584 -14.26 -2.66 35.13
CA ASP A 584 -15.52 -3.40 35.02
C ASP A 584 -15.85 -3.56 33.54
N ILE A 585 -15.57 -4.74 33.00
CA ILE A 585 -15.52 -4.96 31.54
C ILE A 585 -16.33 -6.18 31.16
N LYS A 586 -17.15 -6.04 30.11
CA LYS A 586 -17.80 -7.12 29.39
C LYS A 586 -17.50 -6.94 27.90
N PHE A 587 -16.66 -7.81 27.34
CA PHE A 587 -16.29 -7.77 25.93
C PHE A 587 -16.75 -9.01 25.19
N PHE A 588 -17.05 -8.86 23.88
CA PHE A 588 -17.20 -9.97 22.99
C PHE A 588 -16.48 -9.70 21.65
N GLU A 589 -16.00 -10.76 21.02
CA GLU A 589 -15.34 -10.71 19.72
C GLU A 589 -15.82 -11.86 18.84
N PHE A 590 -16.24 -11.53 17.60
CA PHE A 590 -16.37 -12.50 16.55
C PHE A 590 -15.10 -12.47 15.68
N GLY A 591 -14.49 -13.62 15.44
CA GLY A 591 -13.27 -13.64 14.65
C GLY A 591 -12.79 -15.03 14.26
N ASN A 592 -11.92 -15.06 13.25
CA ASN A 592 -11.25 -16.28 12.82
C ASN A 592 -10.04 -16.57 13.69
N THR A 593 -9.78 -17.85 13.90
CA THR A 593 -8.55 -18.42 14.42
C THR A 593 -7.94 -19.32 13.34
N TYR A 594 -6.60 -19.41 13.33
CA TYR A 594 -5.86 -19.97 12.21
C TYR A 594 -4.89 -21.04 12.68
N PHE A 595 -4.81 -22.14 11.92
CA PHE A 595 -3.97 -23.28 12.26
C PHE A 595 -3.26 -23.81 11.02
N TYR A 596 -2.00 -24.15 11.18
CA TYR A 596 -1.21 -24.91 10.22
C TYR A 596 -1.13 -26.38 10.65
N ASP A 597 -1.29 -27.29 9.71
CA ASP A 597 -1.22 -28.74 9.95
C ASP A 597 -0.44 -29.37 8.79
N ALA A 598 0.80 -29.73 9.04
CA ALA A 598 1.72 -30.28 8.04
C ALA A 598 1.18 -31.57 7.42
N ASP A 599 0.46 -32.39 8.20
CA ASP A 599 -0.07 -33.69 7.76
C ASP A 599 -1.21 -33.56 6.73
N LYS A 600 -1.84 -32.38 6.66
CA LYS A 600 -2.89 -32.08 5.68
C LYS A 600 -2.37 -31.56 4.34
N LYS A 601 -1.04 -31.38 4.21
CA LYS A 601 -0.43 -30.84 2.99
C LYS A 601 -0.65 -31.79 1.80
N GLN A 602 -1.27 -31.24 0.74
CA GLN A 602 -1.51 -31.97 -0.51
C GLN A 602 -0.73 -31.28 -1.65
N GLU A 603 -0.12 -32.07 -2.52
CA GLU A 603 0.61 -31.57 -3.67
C GLU A 603 -0.33 -30.85 -4.65
N GLY A 604 0.07 -29.66 -5.11
CA GLY A 604 -0.76 -28.82 -6.01
C GLY A 604 -1.86 -28.02 -5.33
N ILE A 605 -2.13 -28.21 -4.02
CA ILE A 605 -3.13 -27.44 -3.26
C ILE A 605 -2.44 -26.65 -2.15
N SER A 606 -2.07 -25.41 -2.43
CA SER A 606 -1.28 -24.57 -1.53
C SER A 606 -1.95 -24.28 -0.18
N LEU A 607 -3.28 -24.27 -0.11
CA LEU A 607 -4.04 -23.97 1.12
C LEU A 607 -4.42 -25.21 1.93
N SER A 608 -4.14 -26.42 1.45
CA SER A 608 -4.53 -27.66 2.14
C SER A 608 -4.04 -27.79 3.58
N PRO A 609 -2.85 -27.29 3.99
CA PRO A 609 -2.39 -27.41 5.38
C PRO A 609 -2.99 -26.36 6.33
N TYR A 610 -3.80 -25.43 5.84
CA TYR A 610 -4.35 -24.36 6.66
C TYR A 610 -5.81 -24.62 7.03
N THR A 611 -6.17 -24.27 8.26
CA THR A 611 -7.55 -24.37 8.77
C THR A 611 -7.93 -23.06 9.41
N GLU A 612 -9.12 -22.54 9.10
CA GLU A 612 -9.73 -21.39 9.75
C GLU A 612 -10.96 -21.85 10.53
N ILE A 613 -11.16 -21.33 11.74
CA ILE A 613 -12.32 -21.59 12.57
C ILE A 613 -12.89 -20.25 13.01
N TYR A 614 -14.18 -20.02 12.77
CA TYR A 614 -14.85 -18.81 13.20
C TYR A 614 -15.42 -18.98 14.61
N ASN A 615 -15.04 -18.10 15.52
CA ASN A 615 -15.38 -18.17 16.93
C ASN A 615 -16.10 -16.92 17.41
N LEU A 616 -16.85 -17.06 18.51
CA LEU A 616 -17.32 -15.99 19.37
C LEU A 616 -16.70 -16.17 20.74
N ASP A 617 -15.92 -15.19 21.18
CA ASP A 617 -15.36 -15.18 22.52
C ASP A 617 -16.04 -14.11 23.39
N LEU A 618 -16.24 -14.43 24.68
CA LEU A 618 -16.77 -13.54 25.71
C LEU A 618 -15.74 -13.36 26.82
N PHE A 619 -15.61 -12.15 27.32
CA PHE A 619 -14.73 -11.79 28.42
C PHE A 619 -15.50 -10.97 29.44
N ILE A 620 -15.45 -11.35 30.71
CA ILE A 620 -16.00 -10.55 31.80
C ILE A 620 -14.99 -10.44 32.95
N THR A 621 -14.87 -9.26 33.51
CA THR A 621 -13.99 -8.98 34.67
C THR A 621 -14.53 -7.79 35.45
N GLY A 622 -14.14 -7.69 36.72
CA GLY A 622 -14.52 -6.59 37.60
C GLY A 622 -15.85 -6.83 38.33
N LYS A 623 -16.69 -5.82 38.39
CA LYS A 623 -17.99 -5.83 39.08
C LYS A 623 -19.16 -6.02 38.12
N ASP A 624 -20.24 -6.63 38.61
CA ASP A 624 -21.48 -6.94 37.86
C ASP A 624 -22.31 -5.68 37.56
N LYS A 625 -22.24 -4.67 38.43
CA LYS A 625 -23.02 -3.44 38.39
C LYS A 625 -22.24 -2.25 38.90
N GLU A 626 -22.68 -1.07 38.53
CA GLU A 626 -22.21 0.18 39.09
C GLU A 626 -22.62 0.32 40.57
N GLU A 627 -21.73 0.88 41.39
CA GLU A 627 -21.98 1.13 42.80
C GLU A 627 -22.93 2.32 42.98
N LEU A 628 -24.14 2.04 43.42
CA LEU A 628 -25.18 3.02 43.72
C LEU A 628 -25.66 2.86 45.16
N TRP A 629 -26.33 3.88 45.70
CA TRP A 629 -26.94 3.84 47.03
C TRP A 629 -27.94 2.68 47.20
N SER A 630 -28.63 2.30 46.10
CA SER A 630 -29.61 1.21 46.04
C SER A 630 -29.02 -0.15 45.65
N ASN A 631 -27.74 -0.20 45.26
CA ASN A 631 -27.12 -1.38 44.67
C ASN A 631 -25.72 -1.61 45.26
N LYS A 632 -25.45 -2.78 45.82
CA LYS A 632 -24.13 -3.19 46.20
C LYS A 632 -23.55 -4.07 45.12
N PRO A 633 -22.52 -3.63 44.39
CA PRO A 633 -21.94 -4.41 43.32
C PRO A 633 -21.20 -5.64 43.89
N GLN A 634 -21.27 -6.74 43.18
CA GLN A 634 -20.50 -7.95 43.46
C GLN A 634 -19.47 -8.14 42.35
N ASN A 635 -18.39 -8.86 42.68
CA ASN A 635 -17.46 -9.28 41.61
C ASN A 635 -18.18 -10.24 40.68
N VAL A 636 -17.93 -10.09 39.38
CA VAL A 636 -18.38 -11.09 38.39
C VAL A 636 -17.82 -12.45 38.71
N ASP A 637 -18.57 -13.48 38.38
CA ASP A 637 -18.19 -14.85 38.62
C ASP A 637 -18.44 -15.77 37.42
N PHE A 638 -18.14 -17.03 37.57
CA PHE A 638 -18.38 -18.06 36.55
C PHE A 638 -19.87 -18.14 36.13
N TYR A 639 -20.79 -17.98 37.07
CA TYR A 639 -22.23 -18.13 36.80
C TYR A 639 -22.78 -16.94 36.01
N GLU A 640 -22.22 -15.76 36.20
CA GLU A 640 -22.55 -14.60 35.37
C GLU A 640 -22.15 -14.84 33.91
N LEU A 641 -20.93 -15.37 33.66
CA LEU A 641 -20.51 -15.76 32.30
C LEU A 641 -21.42 -16.85 31.73
N LYS A 642 -21.67 -17.90 32.52
CA LYS A 642 -22.53 -19.03 32.12
C LYS A 642 -23.92 -18.59 31.70
N LYS A 643 -24.52 -17.64 32.39
CA LYS A 643 -25.82 -17.03 32.07
C LYS A 643 -25.84 -16.49 30.65
N TYR A 644 -24.79 -15.76 30.23
CA TYR A 644 -24.72 -15.20 28.85
C TYR A 644 -24.50 -16.30 27.83
N VAL A 645 -23.64 -17.29 28.09
CA VAL A 645 -23.44 -18.45 27.19
C VAL A 645 -24.76 -19.18 26.97
N LEU A 646 -25.50 -19.52 28.02
CA LEU A 646 -26.79 -20.18 27.92
C LEU A 646 -27.82 -19.29 27.19
N GLY A 647 -27.80 -17.99 27.41
CA GLY A 647 -28.63 -17.01 26.70
C GLY A 647 -28.37 -17.02 25.19
N ILE A 648 -27.10 -17.15 24.75
CA ILE A 648 -26.73 -17.26 23.35
C ILE A 648 -27.27 -18.58 22.76
N LEU A 649 -27.09 -19.69 23.45
CA LEU A 649 -27.58 -21.00 23.01
C LEU A 649 -29.11 -20.99 22.85
N HIS A 650 -29.83 -20.42 23.80
CA HIS A 650 -31.29 -20.20 23.70
C HIS A 650 -31.66 -19.31 22.50
N LYS A 651 -30.91 -18.20 22.29
CA LYS A 651 -31.15 -17.30 21.15
C LYS A 651 -30.96 -17.98 19.81
N LEU A 652 -30.03 -18.94 19.76
CA LEU A 652 -29.81 -19.81 18.61
C LEU A 652 -30.75 -21.05 18.56
N ASN A 653 -31.76 -21.08 19.40
CA ASN A 653 -32.72 -22.19 19.48
C ASN A 653 -32.08 -23.57 19.73
N ILE A 654 -30.95 -23.60 20.45
CA ILE A 654 -30.27 -24.82 20.88
C ILE A 654 -30.84 -25.24 22.22
N ASP A 655 -31.35 -26.48 22.31
CA ASP A 655 -31.96 -27.05 23.51
C ASP A 655 -30.87 -27.34 24.56
N VAL A 656 -30.77 -26.46 25.57
CA VAL A 656 -29.77 -26.57 26.63
C VAL A 656 -29.92 -27.80 27.50
N GLU A 657 -31.10 -28.43 27.55
CA GLU A 657 -31.36 -29.67 28.32
C GLU A 657 -30.75 -30.89 27.63
N LYS A 658 -30.36 -30.77 26.38
CA LYS A 658 -29.70 -31.87 25.61
C LYS A 658 -28.21 -31.75 25.55
N LEU A 659 -27.64 -30.69 26.14
CA LEU A 659 -26.20 -30.49 26.15
C LEU A 659 -25.52 -31.52 27.07
N GLU A 660 -24.47 -32.11 26.53
CA GLU A 660 -23.50 -32.86 27.30
C GLU A 660 -22.55 -31.89 27.99
N THR A 661 -22.30 -32.10 29.28
CA THR A 661 -21.39 -31.28 30.06
C THR A 661 -20.20 -32.11 30.52
N SER A 662 -18.98 -31.56 30.39
CA SER A 662 -17.77 -32.17 30.86
C SER A 662 -16.83 -31.13 31.47
N GLU A 663 -15.95 -31.56 32.38
CA GLU A 663 -14.87 -30.72 32.84
C GLU A 663 -13.87 -30.50 31.69
N GLY A 664 -13.49 -29.25 31.47
CA GLY A 664 -12.50 -28.92 30.46
C GLY A 664 -11.08 -29.13 31.02
N ASN A 665 -10.20 -29.68 30.19
CA ASN A 665 -8.78 -29.84 30.51
C ASN A 665 -7.89 -28.91 29.70
N VAL A 666 -8.27 -27.63 29.64
CA VAL A 666 -7.54 -26.62 28.89
C VAL A 666 -6.65 -25.82 29.84
N LYS A 667 -5.33 -25.90 29.66
CA LYS A 667 -4.32 -25.46 30.62
C LYS A 667 -4.29 -23.95 30.91
N HIS A 668 -4.89 -23.10 30.12
CA HIS A 668 -4.98 -21.66 30.40
C HIS A 668 -6.14 -21.30 31.33
N TYR A 669 -7.01 -22.24 31.66
CA TYR A 669 -8.01 -22.05 32.71
C TYR A 669 -7.56 -22.62 34.05
N GLU A 670 -8.04 -22.02 35.15
CA GLU A 670 -7.96 -22.58 36.49
C GLU A 670 -8.95 -23.71 36.65
N TYR A 671 -10.14 -23.55 36.10
CA TYR A 671 -11.19 -24.56 35.88
C TYR A 671 -12.03 -24.15 34.68
N SER A 672 -12.60 -25.12 33.98
CA SER A 672 -13.46 -24.89 32.84
C SER A 672 -14.54 -25.94 32.66
N LEU A 673 -15.61 -25.56 31.98
CA LEU A 673 -16.72 -26.40 31.60
C LEU A 673 -16.83 -26.42 30.06
N VAL A 674 -17.07 -27.58 29.51
CA VAL A 674 -17.31 -27.75 28.06
C VAL A 674 -18.75 -28.14 27.84
N TYR A 675 -19.40 -27.47 26.89
CA TYR A 675 -20.70 -27.86 26.35
C TYR A 675 -20.56 -28.49 24.98
N SER A 676 -21.12 -29.71 24.85
CA SER A 676 -21.16 -30.44 23.58
C SER A 676 -22.59 -30.84 23.23
N LEU A 677 -22.86 -31.07 21.96
CA LEU A 677 -24.11 -31.61 21.47
C LEU A 677 -23.82 -32.69 20.45
N ASN A 678 -24.27 -33.91 20.71
CA ASN A 678 -24.03 -35.11 19.86
C ASN A 678 -22.52 -35.30 19.57
N GLY A 679 -21.66 -35.12 20.60
CA GLY A 679 -20.20 -35.24 20.49
C GLY A 679 -19.51 -34.04 19.78
N MET A 680 -20.25 -32.99 19.37
CA MET A 680 -19.69 -31.78 18.78
C MET A 680 -19.55 -30.72 19.85
N GLU A 681 -18.31 -30.28 20.11
CA GLU A 681 -18.03 -29.18 21.04
C GLU A 681 -18.60 -27.87 20.51
N LEU A 682 -19.38 -27.19 21.35
CA LEU A 682 -20.00 -25.90 21.05
C LEU A 682 -19.31 -24.74 21.76
N CYS A 683 -18.93 -24.96 23.03
CA CYS A 683 -18.41 -23.89 23.89
C CYS A 683 -17.53 -24.46 25.00
N THR A 684 -16.42 -23.78 25.27
CA THR A 684 -15.63 -23.96 26.48
C THR A 684 -15.63 -22.64 27.25
N LEU A 685 -15.98 -22.68 28.54
CA LEU A 685 -16.00 -21.49 29.40
C LEU A 685 -15.33 -21.78 30.74
N GLY A 686 -14.67 -20.75 31.30
CA GLY A 686 -13.95 -20.94 32.55
C GLY A 686 -13.34 -19.66 33.11
N LYS A 687 -12.59 -19.83 34.20
CA LYS A 687 -11.79 -18.79 34.84
C LYS A 687 -10.35 -18.91 34.34
N ILE A 688 -9.80 -17.81 33.83
CA ILE A 688 -8.40 -17.77 33.38
C ILE A 688 -7.47 -17.92 34.57
N ASN A 689 -6.43 -18.76 34.44
CA ASN A 689 -5.48 -19.01 35.51
C ASN A 689 -4.47 -17.85 35.68
N GLN A 690 -3.85 -17.77 36.86
CA GLN A 690 -2.91 -16.71 37.21
C GLN A 690 -1.65 -16.69 36.31
N LYS A 691 -1.20 -17.85 35.79
CA LYS A 691 -0.03 -17.93 34.90
C LYS A 691 -0.33 -17.18 33.61
N THR A 692 -1.48 -17.42 33.03
CA THR A 692 -1.95 -16.74 31.80
C THR A 692 -2.17 -15.26 32.04
N LEU A 693 -2.84 -14.86 33.14
CA LEU A 693 -3.09 -13.45 33.44
C LEU A 693 -1.79 -12.63 33.57
N LYS A 694 -0.74 -13.22 34.15
CA LYS A 694 0.57 -12.58 34.30
C LYS A 694 1.24 -12.28 32.95
N LEU A 695 1.04 -13.07 31.92
CA LEU A 695 1.58 -12.80 30.56
C LEU A 695 1.01 -11.51 29.94
N PHE A 696 -0.15 -11.07 30.43
CA PHE A 696 -0.83 -9.84 30.01
C PHE A 696 -0.86 -8.76 31.10
N ASP A 697 -0.01 -8.86 32.13
CA ASP A 697 0.04 -7.94 33.27
C ASP A 697 -1.32 -7.69 33.95
N LEU A 698 -2.18 -8.70 33.97
CA LEU A 698 -3.50 -8.64 34.56
C LEU A 698 -3.47 -9.17 36.02
N LYS A 699 -4.04 -8.35 36.92
CA LYS A 699 -4.08 -8.68 38.37
C LYS A 699 -5.47 -9.13 38.85
N ARG A 700 -6.51 -8.85 38.09
CA ARG A 700 -7.90 -9.19 38.40
C ARG A 700 -8.32 -10.48 37.69
N GLU A 701 -9.27 -11.18 38.32
CA GLU A 701 -9.87 -12.36 37.70
C GLU A 701 -10.56 -12.02 36.39
N VAL A 702 -10.39 -12.89 35.40
CA VAL A 702 -11.07 -12.80 34.09
C VAL A 702 -11.77 -14.13 33.85
N TYR A 703 -13.04 -14.06 33.53
CA TYR A 703 -13.84 -15.19 33.06
C TYR A 703 -14.00 -15.09 31.55
N HIS A 704 -13.76 -16.19 30.88
CA HIS A 704 -13.70 -16.27 29.43
C HIS A 704 -14.51 -17.44 28.90
N ALA A 705 -15.20 -17.24 27.79
CA ALA A 705 -15.82 -18.32 27.04
C ALA A 705 -15.43 -18.20 25.57
N THR A 706 -15.06 -19.33 24.98
CA THR A 706 -14.88 -19.45 23.53
C THR A 706 -15.98 -20.36 22.98
N MET A 707 -16.66 -19.91 21.93
CA MET A 707 -17.77 -20.62 21.31
C MET A 707 -17.46 -20.82 19.84
N ASN A 708 -17.43 -22.07 19.38
CA ASN A 708 -17.22 -22.37 17.96
C ASN A 708 -18.47 -21.99 17.18
N TRP A 709 -18.42 -20.83 16.48
CA TRP A 709 -19.56 -20.29 15.78
C TRP A 709 -20.03 -21.19 14.63
N ASP A 710 -19.09 -21.83 13.93
CA ASP A 710 -19.43 -22.75 12.84
C ASP A 710 -20.23 -23.96 13.35
N ASN A 711 -19.86 -24.50 14.51
CA ASN A 711 -20.59 -25.60 15.15
C ASN A 711 -21.94 -25.13 15.70
N LEU A 712 -22.03 -23.90 16.24
CA LEU A 712 -23.30 -23.33 16.66
C LEU A 712 -24.28 -23.15 15.50
N LEU A 713 -23.80 -22.70 14.34
CA LEU A 713 -24.63 -22.59 13.14
C LEU A 713 -25.12 -23.96 12.65
N LYS A 714 -24.27 -25.01 12.72
CA LYS A 714 -24.69 -26.38 12.42
C LYS A 714 -25.78 -26.85 13.40
N ALA A 715 -25.55 -26.66 14.71
CA ALA A 715 -26.55 -27.02 15.73
C ALA A 715 -27.87 -26.26 15.57
N ASN A 716 -27.83 -24.97 15.22
CA ASN A 716 -29.03 -24.19 14.93
C ASN A 716 -29.78 -24.70 13.69
N LYS A 717 -29.07 -25.13 12.66
CA LYS A 717 -29.68 -25.67 11.43
C LYS A 717 -30.46 -26.96 11.69
N ASP A 718 -29.98 -27.76 12.64
CA ASP A 718 -30.62 -29.02 13.04
C ASP A 718 -31.68 -28.81 14.15
N ALA A 719 -31.84 -27.59 14.67
CA ALA A 719 -32.82 -27.27 15.71
C ALA A 719 -34.25 -27.34 15.19
N LYS A 720 -35.14 -27.80 16.05
CA LYS A 720 -36.60 -27.81 15.74
C LYS A 720 -37.12 -26.39 15.59
N ALA A 721 -37.97 -26.19 14.59
CA ALA A 721 -38.65 -24.90 14.43
C ALA A 721 -39.49 -24.55 15.67
N VAL A 722 -39.33 -23.31 16.14
CA VAL A 722 -40.18 -22.79 17.24
C VAL A 722 -41.65 -22.79 16.81
N ARG A 723 -42.48 -23.47 17.56
CA ARG A 723 -43.94 -23.50 17.34
C ARG A 723 -44.63 -22.85 18.51
N TYR A 724 -45.69 -22.13 18.23
CA TYR A 724 -46.55 -21.58 19.25
C TYR A 724 -47.29 -22.71 19.96
N GLU A 725 -47.20 -22.71 21.29
CA GLU A 725 -48.07 -23.51 22.16
C GLU A 725 -48.81 -22.60 23.11
N PRO A 726 -50.11 -22.86 23.34
CA PRO A 726 -50.89 -22.06 24.30
C PRO A 726 -50.33 -22.24 25.70
N LEU A 727 -50.41 -21.19 26.51
CA LEU A 727 -50.02 -21.25 27.91
C LEU A 727 -50.85 -22.32 28.66
N PRO A 728 -50.22 -23.06 29.56
CA PRO A 728 -50.90 -24.05 30.37
C PRO A 728 -52.10 -23.41 31.16
N LYS A 729 -53.26 -24.04 31.10
CA LYS A 729 -54.47 -23.53 31.80
C LYS A 729 -54.46 -23.84 33.28
N PHE A 730 -53.68 -24.82 33.70
CA PHE A 730 -53.62 -25.28 35.08
C PHE A 730 -52.32 -24.80 35.77
N PRO A 731 -52.40 -24.42 37.09
CA PRO A 731 -51.22 -23.88 37.80
C PRO A 731 -50.18 -24.97 38.05
N ALA A 732 -48.92 -24.55 37.94
CA ALA A 732 -47.80 -25.37 38.40
C ALA A 732 -47.68 -25.35 39.94
N VAL A 733 -47.16 -26.41 40.48
CA VAL A 733 -46.94 -26.55 41.92
C VAL A 733 -45.47 -26.75 42.21
N ARG A 734 -44.94 -25.91 43.10
CA ARG A 734 -43.56 -26.01 43.59
C ARG A 734 -43.54 -26.85 44.85
N ARG A 735 -42.53 -27.75 44.94
CA ARG A 735 -42.15 -28.51 46.15
C ARG A 735 -40.63 -28.47 46.34
N ASP A 736 -40.19 -28.30 47.54
CA ASP A 736 -38.81 -28.19 47.91
C ASP A 736 -38.36 -29.40 48.72
N LEU A 737 -37.14 -29.86 48.45
CA LEU A 737 -36.49 -30.90 49.24
C LEU A 737 -35.05 -30.50 49.63
N ALA A 738 -34.70 -30.74 50.90
CA ALA A 738 -33.34 -30.57 51.35
C ALA A 738 -32.65 -31.97 51.48
N LEU A 739 -31.68 -32.21 50.63
CA LEU A 739 -31.01 -33.51 50.52
C LEU A 739 -29.52 -33.41 50.93
N ILE A 740 -29.08 -34.31 51.77
CA ILE A 740 -27.66 -34.48 52.10
C ILE A 740 -27.07 -35.51 51.15
N LEU A 741 -26.02 -35.12 50.44
CA LEU A 741 -25.38 -35.88 49.37
C LEU A 741 -23.87 -35.93 49.58
N ASP A 742 -23.18 -36.90 49.01
CA ASP A 742 -21.73 -36.94 48.97
C ASP A 742 -21.20 -35.73 48.14
N LYS A 743 -20.08 -35.16 48.52
CA LYS A 743 -19.48 -33.99 47.83
C LYS A 743 -19.32 -34.21 46.32
N ASN A 744 -19.04 -35.43 45.90
CA ASN A 744 -18.81 -35.79 44.47
C ASN A 744 -20.09 -35.85 43.63
N VAL A 745 -21.28 -35.90 44.28
CA VAL A 745 -22.55 -35.90 43.52
C VAL A 745 -22.83 -34.48 42.98
N ASN A 746 -22.89 -34.30 41.70
CA ASN A 746 -23.21 -33.00 41.07
C ASN A 746 -24.73 -32.82 40.89
N PHE A 747 -25.15 -31.58 40.64
CA PHE A 747 -26.56 -31.26 40.49
C PHE A 747 -27.19 -31.94 39.26
N GLU A 748 -26.47 -32.10 38.15
CA GLU A 748 -26.95 -32.78 36.96
C GLU A 748 -27.30 -34.24 37.21
N GLN A 749 -26.54 -34.96 38.05
CA GLN A 749 -26.90 -36.31 38.42
C GLN A 749 -28.24 -36.37 39.16
N VAL A 750 -28.47 -35.41 40.08
CA VAL A 750 -29.75 -35.31 40.81
C VAL A 750 -30.90 -35.00 39.85
N LYS A 751 -30.71 -34.04 38.95
CA LYS A 751 -31.66 -33.65 37.94
C LYS A 751 -32.05 -34.83 37.04
N ASN A 752 -31.05 -35.57 36.53
CA ASN A 752 -31.27 -36.74 35.68
C ASN A 752 -32.02 -37.86 36.36
N VAL A 753 -31.69 -38.15 37.63
CA VAL A 753 -32.46 -39.15 38.42
C VAL A 753 -33.89 -38.71 38.63
N ALA A 754 -34.15 -37.44 38.94
CA ALA A 754 -35.48 -36.89 39.11
C ALA A 754 -36.34 -36.98 37.85
N PHE A 755 -35.79 -36.59 36.69
CA PHE A 755 -36.49 -36.68 35.40
C PHE A 755 -36.67 -38.14 34.93
N THR A 756 -35.74 -39.03 35.23
CA THR A 756 -35.89 -40.45 34.96
C THR A 756 -37.01 -41.07 35.82
N ALA A 757 -37.10 -40.62 37.08
CA ALA A 757 -38.16 -41.07 37.95
C ALA A 757 -39.55 -40.52 37.52
N GLU A 758 -39.63 -39.28 37.11
CA GLU A 758 -40.87 -38.64 36.68
C GLU A 758 -40.68 -37.63 35.56
N ASN A 759 -41.15 -37.97 34.36
CA ASN A 759 -40.97 -37.14 33.16
C ASN A 759 -42.29 -36.60 32.57
N LYS A 760 -43.46 -36.91 33.19
CA LYS A 760 -44.76 -36.48 32.66
C LYS A 760 -45.21 -35.19 33.26
N ILE A 761 -45.06 -35.05 34.57
CA ILE A 761 -45.57 -33.85 35.29
C ILE A 761 -44.44 -33.05 35.94
N LEU A 762 -43.23 -33.55 36.07
CA LEU A 762 -42.04 -32.80 36.47
C LEU A 762 -41.58 -31.93 35.31
N THR A 763 -41.66 -30.61 35.45
CA THR A 763 -41.30 -29.63 34.40
C THR A 763 -39.94 -29.02 34.61
N SER A 764 -39.52 -28.81 35.86
CA SER A 764 -38.15 -28.31 36.14
C SER A 764 -37.68 -28.74 37.53
N VAL A 765 -36.34 -28.85 37.65
CA VAL A 765 -35.62 -29.01 38.90
C VAL A 765 -34.57 -27.93 38.99
N SER A 766 -34.52 -27.20 40.10
CA SER A 766 -33.54 -26.15 40.32
C SER A 766 -32.88 -26.30 41.70
N LEU A 767 -31.62 -25.89 41.76
CA LEU A 767 -30.86 -25.86 43.01
C LEU A 767 -30.82 -24.40 43.47
N PHE A 768 -31.39 -24.10 44.63
CA PHE A 768 -31.45 -22.73 45.14
C PHE A 768 -30.59 -22.45 46.34
N ASP A 769 -30.03 -23.49 47.02
CA ASP A 769 -29.08 -23.30 48.09
C ASP A 769 -28.16 -24.54 48.23
N ILE A 770 -26.90 -24.27 48.61
CA ILE A 770 -25.87 -25.27 48.91
C ILE A 770 -25.28 -24.96 50.28
N TYR A 771 -25.36 -25.90 51.19
CA TYR A 771 -24.81 -25.76 52.52
C TYR A 771 -23.73 -26.81 52.80
N THR A 772 -22.53 -26.37 53.20
CA THR A 772 -21.37 -27.20 53.53
C THR A 772 -20.79 -26.94 54.92
N GLY A 773 -21.59 -26.35 55.83
CA GLY A 773 -21.14 -25.98 57.17
C GLY A 773 -21.12 -27.13 58.18
N ASP A 774 -20.76 -26.80 59.41
CA ASP A 774 -20.48 -27.75 60.53
C ASP A 774 -21.61 -28.71 60.92
N LYS A 775 -22.84 -28.45 60.43
CA LYS A 775 -24.00 -29.30 60.72
C LYS A 775 -24.18 -30.45 59.69
N ILE A 776 -23.25 -30.60 58.77
CA ILE A 776 -23.27 -31.62 57.73
C ILE A 776 -22.08 -32.58 57.96
N PRO A 777 -22.24 -33.89 57.88
CA PRO A 777 -21.14 -34.85 58.03
C PRO A 777 -19.99 -34.56 57.08
N GLU A 778 -18.75 -34.80 57.55
CA GLU A 778 -17.56 -34.63 56.73
C GLU A 778 -17.66 -35.45 55.43
N GLY A 779 -17.22 -34.86 54.29
CA GLY A 779 -17.34 -35.51 52.99
C GLY A 779 -18.74 -35.39 52.35
N LYS A 780 -19.71 -34.71 52.99
CA LYS A 780 -21.06 -34.45 52.45
C LYS A 780 -21.33 -32.98 52.25
N LYS A 781 -22.40 -32.70 51.50
CA LYS A 781 -23.00 -31.39 51.24
C LYS A 781 -24.52 -31.50 51.26
N GLN A 782 -25.17 -30.39 51.54
CA GLN A 782 -26.63 -30.30 51.41
C GLN A 782 -26.99 -29.51 50.17
N TYR A 783 -27.92 -30.07 49.39
CA TYR A 783 -28.62 -29.36 48.31
C TYR A 783 -30.06 -29.05 48.72
N ALA A 784 -30.44 -27.78 48.60
CA ALA A 784 -31.83 -27.38 48.66
C ALA A 784 -32.38 -27.26 47.25
N LEU A 785 -33.28 -28.14 46.91
CA LEU A 785 -33.79 -28.35 45.56
C LEU A 785 -35.26 -27.96 45.47
N SER A 786 -35.63 -27.34 44.37
CA SER A 786 -37.00 -26.97 44.03
C SER A 786 -37.46 -27.77 42.80
N PHE A 787 -38.59 -28.44 42.92
CA PHE A 787 -39.25 -29.23 41.91
C PHE A 787 -40.53 -28.55 41.47
N ILE A 788 -40.72 -28.28 40.17
CA ILE A 788 -41.92 -27.72 39.60
C ILE A 788 -42.72 -28.84 38.92
N LEU A 789 -43.93 -29.06 39.43
CA LEU A 789 -44.85 -30.08 38.92
C LEU A 789 -46.03 -29.40 38.22
N MET A 790 -46.37 -29.87 37.04
CA MET A 790 -47.51 -29.31 36.25
C MET A 790 -48.08 -30.39 35.36
N ASP A 791 -49.41 -30.43 35.27
CA ASP A 791 -50.16 -31.24 34.31
C ASP A 791 -50.88 -30.26 33.34
N THR A 792 -50.68 -30.47 32.04
CA THR A 792 -51.28 -29.61 31.01
C THR A 792 -52.81 -29.91 30.80
N GLN A 793 -53.31 -31.02 31.32
CA GLN A 793 -54.64 -31.50 31.09
C GLN A 793 -55.59 -31.26 32.31
N LYS A 794 -55.04 -31.18 33.51
CA LYS A 794 -55.85 -31.06 34.75
C LYS A 794 -55.05 -30.44 35.89
N THR A 795 -55.80 -29.94 36.90
CA THR A 795 -55.17 -29.46 38.16
C THR A 795 -54.62 -30.67 38.95
N LEU A 796 -53.40 -30.55 39.43
CA LEU A 796 -52.78 -31.56 40.29
C LEU A 796 -53.45 -31.58 41.65
N THR A 797 -53.80 -32.75 42.17
CA THR A 797 -54.30 -32.93 43.54
C THR A 797 -53.20 -33.27 44.50
N ASP A 798 -53.29 -32.89 45.79
CA ASP A 798 -52.24 -33.14 46.78
C ASP A 798 -51.80 -34.61 46.83
N LYS A 799 -52.72 -35.54 46.69
CA LYS A 799 -52.36 -36.98 46.62
C LYS A 799 -51.46 -37.34 45.48
N VAL A 800 -51.63 -36.74 44.30
CA VAL A 800 -50.77 -36.96 43.12
C VAL A 800 -49.43 -36.32 43.37
N ILE A 801 -49.37 -35.10 43.91
CA ILE A 801 -48.15 -34.35 44.18
C ILE A 801 -47.30 -35.09 45.18
N GLU A 802 -47.86 -35.51 46.33
CA GLU A 802 -47.16 -36.26 47.39
C GLU A 802 -46.60 -37.62 46.85
N LYS A 803 -47.42 -38.34 46.07
CA LYS A 803 -47.00 -39.62 45.47
C LYS A 803 -45.80 -39.40 44.50
N THR A 804 -45.86 -38.34 43.72
CA THR A 804 -44.80 -37.99 42.77
C THR A 804 -43.54 -37.58 43.50
N MET A 805 -43.63 -36.74 44.47
CA MET A 805 -42.48 -36.30 45.27
C MET A 805 -41.84 -37.47 46.01
N ALA A 806 -42.63 -38.37 46.60
CA ALA A 806 -42.11 -39.54 47.24
C ALA A 806 -41.37 -40.48 46.28
N LYS A 807 -41.87 -40.60 45.03
CA LYS A 807 -41.22 -41.39 43.95
C LYS A 807 -39.85 -40.77 43.57
N ILE A 808 -39.80 -39.46 43.38
CA ILE A 808 -38.59 -38.70 43.03
C ILE A 808 -37.57 -38.80 44.19
N GLN A 809 -38.01 -38.55 45.41
CA GLN A 809 -37.18 -38.64 46.60
C GLN A 809 -36.55 -40.05 46.76
N SER A 810 -37.38 -41.09 46.70
CA SER A 810 -36.89 -42.47 46.81
C SER A 810 -35.91 -42.87 45.74
N ALA A 811 -36.09 -42.39 44.50
CA ALA A 811 -35.15 -42.62 43.41
C ALA A 811 -33.80 -41.94 43.65
N ILE A 812 -33.80 -40.70 44.15
CA ILE A 812 -32.58 -39.97 44.51
C ILE A 812 -31.85 -40.62 45.70
N GLU A 813 -32.61 -41.03 46.69
CA GLU A 813 -32.04 -41.75 47.90
C GLU A 813 -31.38 -43.08 47.49
N GLN A 814 -32.01 -43.84 46.64
CA GLN A 814 -31.50 -45.17 46.21
C GLN A 814 -30.32 -45.05 45.28
N GLN A 815 -30.38 -44.15 44.26
CA GLN A 815 -29.34 -44.07 43.23
C GLN A 815 -28.12 -43.26 43.64
N LEU A 816 -28.34 -42.18 44.41
CA LEU A 816 -27.27 -41.26 44.84
C LEU A 816 -26.92 -41.33 46.32
N LYS A 817 -27.50 -42.31 47.07
CA LYS A 817 -27.30 -42.49 48.52
C LYS A 817 -27.57 -41.18 49.32
N ALA A 818 -28.50 -40.40 48.84
CA ALA A 818 -28.96 -39.18 49.47
C ALA A 818 -29.78 -39.51 50.75
N THR A 819 -29.77 -38.59 51.71
CA THR A 819 -30.63 -38.63 52.87
C THR A 819 -31.42 -37.32 53.01
N LEU A 820 -32.68 -37.40 53.33
CA LEU A 820 -33.46 -36.21 53.65
C LEU A 820 -32.96 -35.54 54.89
N ARG A 821 -32.87 -34.22 54.91
CA ARG A 821 -32.49 -33.46 56.11
C ARG A 821 -33.61 -33.39 57.09
#